data_b6ba55e77673844f8ee7ae027edf1e01
#
_entry.id   b6ba55e77673844f8ee7ae027edf1e01
#
_cell.length_a   1.000
_cell.length_b   1.000
_cell.length_c   1.000
_cell.angle_alpha   90.00
_cell.angle_beta   90.00
_cell.angle_gamma   90.00
#
_symmetry.space_group_name_H-M   'P 1'
#
loop_
_entity.id
_entity.type
_entity.pdbx_description
1 polymer ?
#
loop_
_entity_poly.entity_id
_entity_poly.type
_entity_poly.pdbx_seq_one_letter_code
_entity_poly.pdbx_strand_id
1 'polypeptide(L)'
;MSDQQEFPEDPSEYADPENAQQHKPGKGLALPGQNLPDKVYVIPIHNRPFFPAQVLPVIVNEEPWAETLDLVSKSDHHSLALFYMDTPQEDPRHFDTSALPLYGTLVKVHHASRENGKLQFVAQGLTRVRLKTWLKHHRPPYLVEVEYPHQPTEPTDEVKAYGMALINAIKELLPLNPLYSEELKNYLNRFSPNDPSPLTDFAAALTSATGSELQEVLDCVPMLKRMEKVLPMLRKEVEVARLQKEISAEVNRKIGEHQREFFLKEQLKVIQQELGLTKDDRSADLEQFEQRLVGKVLPTQVQKRLEEEMNKLSILETGSPEYAVTRNYIDWATSVPWGVYGEDKLDLKHARKVLDKHHAGLDDIKDRILEFLAVGAYKGEISGSIVLLVGPPGVGKTSVGKSIAESLGRPFYRFSLGGMRDEAEIKGHRRTYIGAQPGKLVQALKDVEVMNPVIMLDEIDKMGQSYQGDPASALLETLDPEQNVEFLDHYLDLRMDLSKVLFVCTANTLDSIPGPLLDRMEVIRLSGYITEEKVAIAKRHLWPKQLEKAGVSKGSLSISDSALKALVDGYAREAGVRQLEKNLGKLVRKAVMKLLDDPKAVIKLGPKDLEASLGKPVFRNEQVLAGVGVITGLAWTSMGGATLPIEATRIHTLNRGFKLTGQLGDVMKESAEIAYSYVSSHLKSYGGDPKFFDEAFVHLHVPEGATPKDGPSAGVTMASALLSLARNQPPKKGVAMTGELTLTGHVLPIGGVREKVIAARRQKIFELILPEANRGNFEELPEYLKEGITVHFAKRFADVAKVLF
;
A
#
# COMPACT_ATOMS: atom_id res chain seq x y z
N MET A 1 -7.70 6.59 51.05
CA MET A 1 -8.91 7.30 51.52
C MET A 1 -9.57 7.79 50.31
N SER A 2 -10.46 6.99 49.93
CA SER A 2 -11.27 6.77 48.78
C SER A 2 -12.71 7.21 49.17
N ASP A 3 -13.28 8.14 48.46
CA ASP A 3 -14.73 8.36 48.50
C ASP A 3 -15.32 7.85 47.21
N GLN A 4 -15.88 6.65 47.30
CA GLN A 4 -16.82 6.10 46.34
C GLN A 4 -18.17 6.74 46.64
N GLN A 5 -18.71 7.54 45.72
CA GLN A 5 -20.13 7.86 45.66
C GLN A 5 -20.80 6.90 44.69
N GLU A 6 -21.66 6.06 45.29
CA GLU A 6 -22.58 5.16 44.62
C GLU A 6 -23.62 5.97 43.81
N PHE A 7 -23.88 5.55 42.59
CA PHE A 7 -25.00 6.02 41.78
C PHE A 7 -26.25 5.26 42.18
N PRO A 8 -27.41 5.90 42.33
CA PRO A 8 -28.65 5.19 42.54
C PRO A 8 -29.17 4.65 41.22
N GLU A 9 -29.36 3.36 41.18
CA GLU A 9 -30.08 2.59 40.14
C GLU A 9 -31.57 2.69 40.38
N ASP A 10 -32.29 3.74 39.99
CA ASP A 10 -33.71 3.61 39.61
C ASP A 10 -34.25 4.87 38.89
N PRO A 11 -34.68 4.80 37.63
CA PRO A 11 -35.29 5.92 36.91
C PRO A 11 -36.76 6.22 37.30
N SER A 12 -37.33 5.51 38.25
CA SER A 12 -38.75 5.62 38.59
C SER A 12 -39.12 6.70 39.61
N GLU A 13 -38.14 7.44 40.15
CA GLU A 13 -38.40 8.46 41.20
C GLU A 13 -38.68 9.89 40.68
N TYR A 14 -38.81 10.09 39.39
CA TYR A 14 -39.11 11.40 38.83
C TYR A 14 -40.51 11.50 38.19
N ALA A 15 -41.55 11.36 38.96
CA ALA A 15 -42.86 11.96 38.69
C ALA A 15 -43.90 11.57 39.74
N ASP A 16 -43.89 12.21 40.91
CA ASP A 16 -45.02 12.17 41.79
C ASP A 16 -45.86 13.46 41.60
N PRO A 17 -47.07 13.37 41.00
CA PRO A 17 -47.88 14.54 40.65
C PRO A 17 -48.69 15.16 41.87
N GLU A 18 -48.52 14.68 43.11
CA GLU A 18 -49.36 15.11 44.20
C GLU A 18 -48.82 16.21 45.11
N ASN A 19 -47.70 16.83 44.85
CA ASN A 19 -47.21 17.94 45.67
C ASN A 19 -47.33 19.33 45.01
N ALA A 20 -48.50 19.56 44.34
CA ALA A 20 -48.90 20.90 43.95
C ALA A 20 -49.68 21.55 45.10
N GLN A 21 -48.98 22.15 46.04
CA GLN A 21 -49.56 22.98 47.08
C GLN A 21 -50.34 24.13 46.43
N GLN A 22 -51.64 24.20 46.86
CA GLN A 22 -52.58 25.23 46.59
C GLN A 22 -52.04 26.65 46.80
N HIS A 23 -51.85 27.39 45.70
CA HIS A 23 -51.85 28.85 45.77
C HIS A 23 -53.18 29.44 45.28
N LYS A 24 -53.75 30.25 46.12
CA LYS A 24 -55.00 30.96 45.94
C LYS A 24 -55.09 31.74 44.62
N PRO A 25 -56.26 31.85 43.99
CA PRO A 25 -56.45 32.55 42.75
C PRO A 25 -56.38 34.06 42.92
N GLY A 26 -55.34 34.64 42.34
CA GLY A 26 -55.21 36.07 42.16
C GLY A 26 -55.17 36.45 40.70
N LYS A 27 -56.28 36.98 40.23
CA LYS A 27 -56.48 37.86 39.06
C LYS A 27 -55.88 37.44 37.70
N GLY A 28 -56.80 37.03 36.81
CA GLY A 28 -56.64 37.25 35.36
C GLY A 28 -55.69 36.34 34.69
N LEU A 29 -56.15 35.17 34.16
CA LEU A 29 -55.49 34.38 33.11
C LEU A 29 -55.37 35.29 31.85
N ALA A 30 -54.22 35.90 31.64
CA ALA A 30 -53.84 36.41 30.32
C ALA A 30 -53.65 35.22 29.40
N LEU A 31 -54.34 35.20 28.27
CA LEU A 31 -54.14 34.26 27.16
C LEU A 31 -52.66 34.20 26.77
N PRO A 32 -52.10 33.05 26.37
CA PRO A 32 -50.69 32.89 26.04
C PRO A 32 -50.28 33.59 24.75
N GLY A 33 -50.59 34.83 24.55
CA GLY A 33 -50.25 35.61 23.35
C GLY A 33 -49.90 37.06 23.62
N GLN A 34 -49.99 37.53 24.88
CA GLN A 34 -49.88 38.93 25.19
C GLN A 34 -48.52 39.48 25.67
N ASN A 35 -47.45 38.67 25.77
CA ASN A 35 -46.12 39.16 26.18
C ASN A 35 -44.96 38.41 25.53
N LEU A 36 -44.97 38.23 24.19
CA LEU A 36 -43.84 37.72 23.50
C LEU A 36 -42.82 38.86 23.26
N PRO A 37 -41.48 38.61 23.47
CA PRO A 37 -40.48 39.66 23.34
C PRO A 37 -40.19 40.02 21.88
N ASP A 38 -40.20 41.31 21.53
CA ASP A 38 -39.87 41.80 20.21
C ASP A 38 -38.37 41.66 19.86
N LYS A 39 -37.52 41.51 20.90
CA LYS A 39 -36.07 41.37 20.78
C LYS A 39 -35.62 40.10 21.48
N VAL A 40 -34.97 39.21 20.75
CA VAL A 40 -34.56 37.90 21.25
C VAL A 40 -33.09 37.60 20.91
N TYR A 41 -32.44 36.87 21.80
CA TYR A 41 -31.11 36.30 21.52
C TYR A 41 -31.23 35.10 20.59
N VAL A 42 -30.24 34.90 19.75
CA VAL A 42 -30.19 33.82 18.75
C VAL A 42 -29.09 32.83 19.07
N ILE A 43 -29.44 31.55 18.99
CA ILE A 43 -28.48 30.44 18.97
C ILE A 43 -28.75 29.61 17.71
N PRO A 44 -27.75 29.44 16.79
CA PRO A 44 -27.87 28.55 15.65
C PRO A 44 -27.75 27.09 16.11
N ILE A 45 -28.51 26.21 15.48
CA ILE A 45 -28.51 24.77 15.69
C ILE A 45 -28.27 24.08 14.35
N HIS A 46 -27.52 22.96 14.36
CA HIS A 46 -27.00 22.37 13.11
C HIS A 46 -27.68 21.07 12.69
N ASN A 47 -28.19 20.27 13.58
CA ASN A 47 -28.69 18.94 13.23
C ASN A 47 -30.08 18.95 12.62
N ARG A 48 -30.99 19.64 13.26
CA ARG A 48 -32.39 19.72 12.85
C ARG A 48 -32.99 21.04 13.34
N PRO A 49 -33.96 21.63 12.60
CA PRO A 49 -34.68 22.78 13.07
C PRO A 49 -35.55 22.39 14.31
N PHE A 50 -35.68 23.32 15.22
CA PHE A 50 -36.51 23.15 16.39
C PHE A 50 -37.93 23.62 16.06
N PHE A 51 -38.93 22.78 16.33
CA PHE A 51 -40.31 23.13 16.03
C PHE A 51 -41.05 23.67 17.27
N PRO A 52 -42.09 24.56 17.10
CA PRO A 52 -43.02 24.86 18.15
C PRO A 52 -43.65 23.58 18.73
N ALA A 53 -44.07 23.64 19.97
CA ALA A 53 -44.65 22.50 20.75
C ALA A 53 -43.65 21.33 21.04
N GLN A 54 -42.41 21.39 20.65
CA GLN A 54 -41.36 20.43 21.10
C GLN A 54 -40.85 20.83 22.49
N VAL A 55 -40.51 19.82 23.29
CA VAL A 55 -39.76 19.98 24.53
C VAL A 55 -38.60 19.00 24.49
N LEU A 56 -37.40 19.50 24.23
CA LEU A 56 -36.21 18.64 24.03
C LEU A 56 -34.97 19.28 24.68
N PRO A 57 -34.01 18.46 25.14
CA PRO A 57 -32.71 18.95 25.55
C PRO A 57 -31.92 19.45 24.33
N VAL A 58 -31.34 20.62 24.45
CA VAL A 58 -30.44 21.22 23.47
C VAL A 58 -29.04 21.28 24.07
N ILE A 59 -28.07 20.76 23.34
CA ILE A 59 -26.66 20.74 23.74
C ILE A 59 -25.87 21.60 22.74
N VAL A 60 -25.19 22.63 23.26
CA VAL A 60 -24.32 23.50 22.49
C VAL A 60 -22.95 23.61 23.19
N ASN A 61 -21.92 24.03 22.46
CA ASN A 61 -20.62 24.26 23.08
C ASN A 61 -20.69 25.43 24.06
N GLU A 62 -19.97 25.37 25.17
CA GLU A 62 -19.96 26.45 26.19
C GLU A 62 -19.46 27.76 25.58
N GLU A 63 -18.33 27.71 24.88
CA GLU A 63 -17.93 28.87 24.05
C GLU A 63 -18.48 28.67 22.61
N PRO A 64 -19.15 29.68 22.06
CA PRO A 64 -19.28 31.07 22.49
C PRO A 64 -20.62 31.42 23.15
N TRP A 65 -21.45 30.43 23.57
CA TRP A 65 -22.85 30.64 23.92
C TRP A 65 -23.14 30.88 25.42
N ALA A 66 -22.12 30.75 26.30
CA ALA A 66 -22.27 30.93 27.74
C ALA A 66 -22.89 32.30 28.11
N GLU A 67 -22.34 33.39 27.55
CA GLU A 67 -22.82 34.74 27.79
C GLU A 67 -24.28 34.93 27.32
N THR A 68 -24.64 34.29 26.19
CA THR A 68 -26.00 34.34 25.66
C THR A 68 -26.99 33.74 26.62
N LEU A 69 -26.71 32.55 27.18
CA LEU A 69 -27.59 31.89 28.14
C LEU A 69 -27.67 32.62 29.49
N ASP A 70 -26.56 33.22 29.93
CA ASP A 70 -26.54 34.05 31.16
C ASP A 70 -27.43 35.31 31.02
N LEU A 71 -27.47 35.91 29.83
CA LEU A 71 -28.35 37.06 29.55
C LEU A 71 -29.82 36.62 29.43
N VAL A 72 -30.08 35.48 28.81
CA VAL A 72 -31.42 34.90 28.70
C VAL A 72 -31.96 34.54 30.08
N SER A 73 -31.15 33.97 30.98
CA SER A 73 -31.56 33.62 32.34
C SER A 73 -31.92 34.85 33.21
N LYS A 74 -31.33 36.02 32.89
CA LYS A 74 -31.61 37.27 33.58
C LYS A 74 -32.77 38.06 32.95
N SER A 75 -33.28 37.65 31.80
CA SER A 75 -34.42 38.28 31.13
C SER A 75 -35.75 37.84 31.70
N ASP A 76 -36.75 38.74 31.72
CA ASP A 76 -38.10 38.44 32.28
C ASP A 76 -38.81 37.29 31.54
N HIS A 77 -38.43 37.02 30.30
CA HIS A 77 -39.11 36.04 29.45
C HIS A 77 -38.42 34.69 29.41
N HIS A 78 -37.15 34.59 29.85
CA HIS A 78 -36.33 33.36 29.77
C HIS A 78 -36.37 32.68 28.39
N SER A 79 -36.42 33.48 27.31
CA SER A 79 -36.63 32.96 25.95
C SER A 79 -35.53 33.40 25.00
N LEU A 80 -35.20 32.51 24.07
CA LEU A 80 -34.28 32.75 22.95
C LEU A 80 -34.85 32.17 21.66
N ALA A 81 -34.31 32.53 20.53
CA ALA A 81 -34.66 31.96 19.22
C ALA A 81 -33.64 30.98 18.72
N LEU A 82 -34.10 29.80 18.32
CA LEU A 82 -33.28 28.79 17.67
C LEU A 82 -33.47 28.85 16.15
N PHE A 83 -32.41 28.99 15.40
CA PHE A 83 -32.39 28.97 13.95
C PHE A 83 -31.54 27.81 13.43
N TYR A 84 -32.05 27.10 12.44
CA TYR A 84 -31.35 26.00 11.81
C TYR A 84 -30.27 26.51 10.84
N MET A 85 -29.14 25.86 10.82
CA MET A 85 -28.05 26.15 9.89
C MET A 85 -27.47 24.81 9.37
N ASP A 86 -27.50 24.61 8.05
CA ASP A 86 -27.19 23.31 7.42
C ASP A 86 -25.72 22.91 7.57
N THR A 87 -24.81 23.87 7.52
CA THR A 87 -23.37 23.63 7.65
C THR A 87 -22.82 24.28 8.91
N PRO A 88 -22.16 23.53 9.81
CA PRO A 88 -21.42 24.12 10.91
C PRO A 88 -20.27 24.97 10.36
N GLN A 89 -20.16 26.20 10.79
CA GLN A 89 -19.04 27.07 10.41
C GLN A 89 -17.78 26.71 11.22
N GLU A 90 -16.62 26.85 10.61
CA GLU A 90 -15.32 26.56 11.24
C GLU A 90 -15.02 27.43 12.47
N ASP A 91 -15.51 28.68 12.51
CA ASP A 91 -15.43 29.56 13.68
C ASP A 91 -16.82 30.01 14.13
N PRO A 92 -17.33 29.45 15.25
CA PRO A 92 -18.65 29.83 15.78
C PRO A 92 -18.74 31.31 16.26
N ARG A 93 -17.65 32.06 16.30
CA ARG A 93 -17.60 33.47 16.69
C ARG A 93 -17.91 34.43 15.53
N HIS A 94 -17.79 33.97 14.29
CA HIS A 94 -18.01 34.76 13.09
C HIS A 94 -18.90 33.96 12.15
N PHE A 95 -20.18 33.98 12.31
CA PHE A 95 -21.06 33.31 11.35
C PHE A 95 -21.68 34.31 10.36
N ASP A 96 -21.84 33.83 9.13
CA ASP A 96 -22.50 34.60 8.10
C ASP A 96 -24.00 34.70 8.41
N THR A 97 -24.45 35.89 8.79
CA THR A 97 -25.85 36.16 9.08
C THR A 97 -26.77 35.98 7.89
N SER A 98 -26.24 35.98 6.67
CA SER A 98 -27.01 35.73 5.44
C SER A 98 -27.31 34.22 5.23
N ALA A 99 -26.60 33.34 5.90
CA ALA A 99 -26.82 31.88 5.85
C ALA A 99 -27.97 31.39 6.74
N LEU A 100 -28.50 32.24 7.64
CA LEU A 100 -29.64 31.88 8.47
C LEU A 100 -30.95 31.97 7.69
N PRO A 101 -31.86 30.99 7.89
CA PRO A 101 -33.19 31.05 7.33
C PRO A 101 -34.01 32.22 7.92
N LEU A 102 -35.04 32.64 7.21
CA LEU A 102 -35.91 33.72 7.66
C LEU A 102 -36.74 33.35 8.89
N TYR A 103 -37.05 32.08 9.09
CA TYR A 103 -37.87 31.59 10.17
C TYR A 103 -37.08 30.70 11.11
N GLY A 104 -37.30 30.88 12.40
CA GLY A 104 -36.80 30.04 13.49
C GLY A 104 -37.91 29.77 14.51
N THR A 105 -37.57 29.25 15.66
CA THR A 105 -38.48 28.98 16.74
C THR A 105 -38.08 29.71 18.01
N LEU A 106 -39.00 30.48 18.59
CA LEU A 106 -38.84 31.01 19.93
C LEU A 106 -39.00 29.85 20.93
N VAL A 107 -37.99 29.68 21.76
CA VAL A 107 -38.02 28.65 22.81
C VAL A 107 -37.88 29.28 24.19
N LYS A 108 -38.57 28.71 25.17
CA LYS A 108 -38.35 28.98 26.57
C LYS A 108 -37.28 28.05 27.12
N VAL A 109 -36.31 28.58 27.83
CA VAL A 109 -35.20 27.84 28.42
C VAL A 109 -35.55 27.39 29.83
N HIS A 110 -35.47 26.10 30.11
CA HIS A 110 -35.60 25.46 31.39
C HIS A 110 -34.32 24.72 31.73
N HIS A 111 -33.97 24.65 33.02
CA HIS A 111 -32.85 23.82 33.54
C HIS A 111 -31.59 23.85 32.68
N ALA A 112 -30.81 24.92 32.80
CA ALA A 112 -29.52 24.99 32.13
C ALA A 112 -28.40 24.49 33.06
N SER A 113 -27.61 23.55 32.57
CA SER A 113 -26.39 23.00 33.21
C SER A 113 -25.16 23.17 32.36
N ARG A 114 -23.99 23.18 33.02
CA ARG A 114 -22.68 23.27 32.37
C ARG A 114 -21.87 22.05 32.74
N GLU A 115 -21.51 21.22 31.74
CA GLU A 115 -20.71 20.02 31.96
C GLU A 115 -19.74 19.79 30.81
N ASN A 116 -18.48 19.52 31.14
CA ASN A 116 -17.44 19.13 30.14
C ASN A 116 -17.27 20.10 28.95
N GLY A 117 -17.39 21.43 29.18
CA GLY A 117 -17.26 22.43 28.11
C GLY A 117 -18.48 22.49 27.18
N LYS A 118 -19.61 21.88 27.58
CA LYS A 118 -20.90 21.93 26.89
C LYS A 118 -21.96 22.56 27.79
N LEU A 119 -22.89 23.29 27.17
CA LEU A 119 -24.08 23.83 27.78
C LEU A 119 -25.27 22.94 27.39
N GLN A 120 -25.99 22.42 28.39
CA GLN A 120 -27.18 21.65 28.17
C GLN A 120 -28.35 22.38 28.80
N PHE A 121 -29.44 22.56 28.08
CA PHE A 121 -30.69 23.14 28.59
C PHE A 121 -31.91 22.50 27.95
N VAL A 122 -32.99 22.46 28.64
CA VAL A 122 -34.26 22.00 28.10
C VAL A 122 -34.94 23.18 27.40
N ALA A 123 -35.16 23.07 26.09
CA ALA A 123 -35.85 24.05 25.28
C ALA A 123 -37.31 23.64 25.07
N GLN A 124 -38.24 24.52 25.39
CA GLN A 124 -39.65 24.39 25.08
C GLN A 124 -40.01 25.33 23.94
N GLY A 125 -40.37 24.80 22.77
CA GLY A 125 -40.84 25.60 21.63
C GLY A 125 -42.15 26.29 21.88
N LEU A 126 -42.18 27.61 21.74
CA LEU A 126 -43.37 28.44 21.96
C LEU A 126 -44.09 28.76 20.66
N THR A 127 -43.39 29.39 19.71
CA THR A 127 -43.98 29.84 18.45
C THR A 127 -42.87 30.04 17.39
N ARG A 128 -43.29 30.11 16.12
CA ARG A 128 -42.42 30.54 15.03
C ARG A 128 -42.08 32.02 15.15
N VAL A 129 -40.86 32.36 14.81
CA VAL A 129 -40.38 33.74 14.72
C VAL A 129 -39.79 33.97 13.33
N ARG A 130 -40.07 35.14 12.80
CA ARG A 130 -39.44 35.66 11.57
C ARG A 130 -38.39 36.69 11.93
N LEU A 131 -37.21 36.53 11.42
CA LEU A 131 -36.14 37.50 11.58
C LEU A 131 -36.50 38.77 10.80
N LYS A 132 -36.51 39.91 11.47
CA LYS A 132 -36.79 41.22 10.90
C LYS A 132 -35.53 42.03 10.69
N THR A 133 -34.77 42.27 11.74
CA THR A 133 -33.57 43.11 11.70
C THR A 133 -32.54 42.63 12.73
N TRP A 134 -31.28 42.62 12.34
CA TRP A 134 -30.17 42.39 13.27
C TRP A 134 -29.91 43.62 14.11
N LEU A 135 -29.91 43.48 15.43
CA LEU A 135 -29.53 44.52 16.37
C LEU A 135 -28.05 44.42 16.79
N LYS A 136 -27.58 43.18 16.96
CA LYS A 136 -26.18 42.86 17.27
C LYS A 136 -25.81 41.58 16.54
N HIS A 137 -24.81 41.68 15.60
CA HIS A 137 -24.50 40.57 14.72
C HIS A 137 -22.99 40.26 14.52
N HIS A 138 -22.09 41.12 15.06
CA HIS A 138 -20.62 40.94 14.80
C HIS A 138 -19.97 39.90 15.68
N ARG A 139 -20.53 39.65 16.86
CA ARG A 139 -20.06 38.62 17.82
C ARG A 139 -21.16 38.18 18.77
N PRO A 140 -21.15 36.98 19.32
CA PRO A 140 -22.06 36.59 20.38
C PRO A 140 -21.96 37.51 21.60
N PRO A 141 -23.07 37.78 22.35
CA PRO A 141 -24.43 37.28 22.10
C PRO A 141 -25.14 38.00 20.95
N TYR A 142 -25.73 37.25 20.05
CA TYR A 142 -26.46 37.77 18.89
C TYR A 142 -27.85 38.19 19.29
N LEU A 143 -28.28 39.38 18.87
CA LEU A 143 -29.58 39.94 19.23
C LEU A 143 -30.31 40.36 17.95
N VAL A 144 -31.56 39.95 17.81
CA VAL A 144 -32.41 40.25 16.66
C VAL A 144 -33.77 40.83 17.11
N GLU A 145 -34.31 41.65 16.26
CA GLU A 145 -35.72 42.04 16.31
C GLU A 145 -36.49 41.01 15.50
N VAL A 146 -37.58 40.49 16.04
CA VAL A 146 -38.40 39.42 15.47
C VAL A 146 -39.81 39.84 15.26
N GLU A 147 -40.48 39.18 14.31
CA GLU A 147 -41.88 39.31 14.02
C GLU A 147 -42.54 37.92 14.17
N TYR A 148 -43.77 37.90 14.75
CA TYR A 148 -44.56 36.69 14.95
C TYR A 148 -45.55 36.55 13.84
N PRO A 149 -45.39 35.55 12.94
CA PRO A 149 -46.30 35.39 11.80
C PRO A 149 -47.69 35.05 12.29
N HIS A 150 -48.68 35.83 11.86
CA HIS A 150 -50.08 35.59 12.20
C HIS A 150 -50.57 34.31 11.49
N GLN A 151 -51.13 33.37 12.23
CA GLN A 151 -51.76 32.16 11.70
C GLN A 151 -53.26 32.33 11.68
N PRO A 152 -53.96 32.07 10.55
CA PRO A 152 -55.41 32.12 10.53
C PRO A 152 -56.03 31.10 11.51
N THR A 153 -56.99 31.51 12.28
CA THR A 153 -57.59 30.75 13.39
C THR A 153 -58.76 29.85 13.00
N GLU A 154 -59.32 30.00 11.80
CA GLU A 154 -60.42 29.15 11.36
C GLU A 154 -59.98 28.03 10.41
N PRO A 155 -60.01 26.76 10.85
CA PRO A 155 -59.64 25.64 10.01
C PRO A 155 -60.76 25.34 9.00
N THR A 156 -60.39 25.33 7.71
CA THR A 156 -61.30 24.85 6.64
C THR A 156 -61.52 23.34 6.76
N ASP A 157 -62.55 22.82 6.08
CA ASP A 157 -62.78 21.36 6.11
C ASP A 157 -61.61 20.55 5.51
N GLU A 158 -60.84 21.12 4.57
CA GLU A 158 -59.61 20.53 4.04
C GLU A 158 -58.52 20.42 5.14
N VAL A 159 -58.31 21.46 5.91
CA VAL A 159 -57.34 21.47 7.02
C VAL A 159 -57.71 20.44 8.07
N LYS A 160 -59.03 20.27 8.38
CA LYS A 160 -59.50 19.22 9.30
C LYS A 160 -59.24 17.81 8.73
N ALA A 161 -59.48 17.60 7.42
CA ALA A 161 -59.21 16.33 6.76
C ALA A 161 -57.72 15.96 6.83
N TYR A 162 -56.83 16.91 6.52
CA TYR A 162 -55.40 16.71 6.67
C TYR A 162 -54.97 16.46 8.11
N GLY A 163 -55.57 17.16 9.08
CA GLY A 163 -55.32 16.93 10.50
C GLY A 163 -55.70 15.52 10.95
N MET A 164 -56.83 15.00 10.51
CA MET A 164 -57.19 13.60 10.74
C MET A 164 -56.25 12.61 10.06
N ALA A 165 -55.77 12.90 8.84
CA ALA A 165 -54.82 12.08 8.15
C ALA A 165 -53.47 12.03 8.88
N LEU A 166 -52.98 13.15 9.41
CA LEU A 166 -51.77 13.22 10.23
C LEU A 166 -51.92 12.42 11.53
N ILE A 167 -53.05 12.58 12.26
CA ILE A 167 -53.35 11.83 13.50
C ILE A 167 -53.32 10.32 13.20
N ASN A 168 -53.94 9.88 12.11
CA ASN A 168 -53.98 8.47 11.73
C ASN A 168 -52.58 7.94 11.39
N ALA A 169 -51.78 8.68 10.62
CA ALA A 169 -50.44 8.29 10.30
C ALA A 169 -49.51 8.23 11.53
N ILE A 170 -49.63 9.16 12.46
CA ILE A 170 -48.91 9.09 13.75
C ILE A 170 -49.34 7.86 14.55
N LYS A 171 -50.67 7.59 14.65
CA LYS A 171 -51.18 6.40 15.34
C LYS A 171 -50.68 5.10 14.75
N GLU A 172 -50.42 5.06 13.43
CA GLU A 172 -49.85 3.92 12.72
C GLU A 172 -48.35 3.80 13.00
N LEU A 173 -47.65 4.93 13.10
CA LEU A 173 -46.18 4.95 13.35
C LEU A 173 -45.83 4.52 14.78
N LEU A 174 -46.58 4.96 15.78
CA LEU A 174 -46.27 4.72 17.19
C LEU A 174 -46.03 3.26 17.59
N PRO A 175 -46.85 2.24 17.16
CA PRO A 175 -46.61 0.83 17.49
C PRO A 175 -45.49 0.18 16.70
N LEU A 176 -44.94 0.86 15.69
CA LEU A 176 -43.87 0.32 14.85
C LEU A 176 -42.50 0.65 15.42
N ASN A 177 -42.38 1.69 16.22
CA ASN A 177 -41.09 2.09 16.81
C ASN A 177 -41.09 1.87 18.33
N PRO A 178 -40.28 0.93 18.84
CA PRO A 178 -40.23 0.61 20.27
C PRO A 178 -39.69 1.74 21.15
N LEU A 179 -39.08 2.77 20.58
CA LEU A 179 -38.60 3.95 21.31
C LEU A 179 -39.70 4.93 21.67
N TYR A 180 -40.90 4.77 21.11
CA TYR A 180 -42.02 5.63 21.43
C TYR A 180 -42.80 5.08 22.63
N SER A 181 -42.62 5.75 23.78
CA SER A 181 -43.23 5.38 25.04
C SER A 181 -44.78 5.58 25.06
N GLU A 182 -45.47 4.95 26.02
CA GLU A 182 -46.90 5.17 26.26
C GLU A 182 -47.22 6.63 26.54
N GLU A 183 -46.27 7.39 27.08
CA GLU A 183 -46.40 8.83 27.32
C GLU A 183 -46.61 9.61 26.04
N LEU A 184 -45.95 9.21 24.94
CA LEU A 184 -46.13 9.85 23.64
C LEU A 184 -47.53 9.61 23.06
N LYS A 185 -48.15 8.45 23.34
CA LYS A 185 -49.55 8.16 22.98
C LYS A 185 -50.48 9.06 23.75
N ASN A 186 -50.22 9.29 25.04
CA ASN A 186 -51.02 10.18 25.89
C ASN A 186 -50.81 11.64 25.46
N TYR A 187 -49.64 12.02 25.03
CA TYR A 187 -49.35 13.34 24.50
C TYR A 187 -50.11 13.63 23.20
N LEU A 188 -50.23 12.66 22.31
CA LEU A 188 -51.00 12.76 21.06
C LEU A 188 -52.50 13.07 21.34
N ASN A 189 -53.09 12.55 22.41
CA ASN A 189 -54.47 12.81 22.77
C ASN A 189 -54.76 14.26 23.22
N ARG A 190 -53.72 15.08 23.43
CA ARG A 190 -53.86 16.52 23.76
C ARG A 190 -54.03 17.39 22.51
N PHE A 191 -53.72 16.88 21.32
CA PHE A 191 -53.88 17.64 20.07
C PHE A 191 -55.34 17.55 19.58
N SER A 192 -55.90 18.70 19.26
CA SER A 192 -57.23 18.82 18.66
C SER A 192 -57.09 18.95 17.15
N PRO A 193 -57.93 18.29 16.35
CA PRO A 193 -58.02 18.55 14.91
C PRO A 193 -58.41 20.00 14.58
N ASN A 194 -58.93 20.73 15.55
CA ASN A 194 -59.31 22.14 15.43
C ASN A 194 -58.13 23.10 15.68
N ASP A 195 -57.00 22.60 16.23
CA ASP A 195 -55.73 23.34 16.31
C ASP A 195 -54.65 22.57 15.63
N PRO A 196 -54.53 22.63 14.28
CA PRO A 196 -53.69 21.79 13.48
C PRO A 196 -52.22 22.22 13.49
N SER A 197 -51.88 23.42 13.99
CA SER A 197 -50.49 23.92 13.90
C SER A 197 -49.53 23.14 14.81
N PRO A 198 -49.81 22.95 16.10
CA PRO A 198 -48.94 22.11 16.96
C PRO A 198 -48.90 20.65 16.53
N LEU A 199 -50.03 20.11 16.01
CA LEU A 199 -50.07 18.74 15.50
C LEU A 199 -49.16 18.55 14.28
N THR A 200 -49.17 19.51 13.35
CA THR A 200 -48.37 19.45 12.12
C THR A 200 -46.90 19.57 12.44
N ASP A 201 -46.55 20.46 13.37
CA ASP A 201 -45.17 20.64 13.82
C ASP A 201 -44.62 19.40 14.55
N PHE A 202 -45.49 18.79 15.40
CA PHE A 202 -45.17 17.52 16.04
C PHE A 202 -45.02 16.39 15.04
N ALA A 203 -45.87 16.28 14.04
CA ALA A 203 -45.76 15.29 12.97
C ALA A 203 -44.43 15.43 12.18
N ALA A 204 -44.04 16.65 11.83
CA ALA A 204 -42.77 16.92 11.18
C ALA A 204 -41.58 16.47 12.02
N ALA A 205 -41.66 16.72 13.32
CA ALA A 205 -40.61 16.34 14.28
C ALA A 205 -40.40 14.83 14.43
N LEU A 206 -41.44 14.02 14.17
CA LEU A 206 -41.39 12.55 14.23
C LEU A 206 -40.74 11.92 12.99
N THR A 207 -40.51 12.65 11.90
CA THR A 207 -39.96 12.10 10.67
C THR A 207 -38.43 12.09 10.67
N SER A 208 -37.81 11.20 9.91
CA SER A 208 -36.37 11.16 9.67
C SER A 208 -35.92 12.05 8.49
N ALA A 209 -36.78 13.01 8.09
CA ALA A 209 -36.44 13.95 7.02
C ALA A 209 -35.19 14.78 7.33
N THR A 210 -34.49 15.24 6.29
CA THR A 210 -33.29 16.05 6.44
C THR A 210 -33.55 17.40 7.08
N GLY A 211 -32.51 18.02 7.67
CA GLY A 211 -32.66 19.33 8.31
C GLY A 211 -33.21 20.40 7.36
N SER A 212 -32.76 20.40 6.09
CA SER A 212 -33.23 21.32 5.07
C SER A 212 -34.70 21.10 4.66
N GLU A 213 -35.13 19.84 4.51
CA GLU A 213 -36.54 19.53 4.25
C GLU A 213 -37.42 19.96 5.43
N LEU A 214 -37.00 19.77 6.65
CA LEU A 214 -37.70 20.21 7.86
C LEU A 214 -37.69 21.74 7.99
N GLN A 215 -36.63 22.41 7.56
CA GLN A 215 -36.62 23.88 7.54
C GLN A 215 -37.63 24.43 6.53
N GLU A 216 -37.80 23.79 5.39
CA GLU A 216 -38.85 24.19 4.43
C GLU A 216 -40.28 24.07 5.03
N VAL A 217 -40.50 23.10 5.95
CA VAL A 217 -41.73 22.98 6.70
C VAL A 217 -41.86 24.11 7.74
N LEU A 218 -40.79 24.49 8.41
CA LEU A 218 -40.77 25.58 9.39
C LEU A 218 -41.01 26.93 8.68
N ASP A 219 -40.47 27.13 7.48
CA ASP A 219 -40.61 28.34 6.67
C ASP A 219 -42.03 28.48 6.10
N CYS A 220 -42.80 27.38 6.02
CA CYS A 220 -44.11 27.36 5.42
C CYS A 220 -45.19 27.86 6.46
N VAL A 221 -45.51 29.14 6.38
CA VAL A 221 -46.54 29.76 7.27
C VAL A 221 -47.98 29.31 6.93
N PRO A 222 -48.40 29.22 5.64
CA PRO A 222 -49.76 28.79 5.30
C PRO A 222 -50.02 27.34 5.73
N MET A 223 -51.06 27.15 6.60
CA MET A 223 -51.32 25.86 7.28
C MET A 223 -51.51 24.69 6.30
N LEU A 224 -52.40 24.84 5.32
CA LEU A 224 -52.70 23.77 4.37
C LEU A 224 -51.45 23.30 3.66
N LYS A 225 -50.64 24.22 3.10
CA LYS A 225 -49.39 23.91 2.41
C LYS A 225 -48.37 23.23 3.30
N ARG A 226 -48.34 23.57 4.61
CA ARG A 226 -47.45 22.93 5.58
C ARG A 226 -47.87 21.48 5.80
N MET A 227 -49.20 21.24 5.96
CA MET A 227 -49.74 19.88 6.12
C MET A 227 -49.52 19.03 4.85
N GLU A 228 -49.64 19.60 3.66
CA GLU A 228 -49.35 18.96 2.37
C GLU A 228 -47.87 18.52 2.27
N LYS A 229 -46.96 19.29 2.85
CA LYS A 229 -45.53 18.90 2.89
C LYS A 229 -45.28 17.81 3.95
N VAL A 230 -45.87 17.88 5.09
CA VAL A 230 -45.59 16.97 6.23
C VAL A 230 -46.22 15.59 6.05
N LEU A 231 -47.44 15.50 5.50
CA LEU A 231 -48.13 14.21 5.37
C LEU A 231 -47.36 13.16 4.54
N PRO A 232 -46.75 13.48 3.37
CA PRO A 232 -45.90 12.55 2.61
C PRO A 232 -44.65 12.11 3.37
N MET A 233 -44.01 13.05 4.10
CA MET A 233 -42.84 12.74 4.91
C MET A 233 -43.21 11.74 6.02
N LEU A 234 -44.33 11.97 6.74
CA LEU A 234 -44.78 11.09 7.79
C LEU A 234 -45.19 9.71 7.25
N ARG A 235 -45.84 9.64 6.05
CA ARG A 235 -46.17 8.36 5.42
C ARG A 235 -44.94 7.56 5.03
N LYS A 236 -43.92 8.23 4.50
CA LYS A 236 -42.63 7.60 4.22
C LYS A 236 -42.00 7.03 5.50
N GLU A 237 -42.08 7.74 6.62
CA GLU A 237 -41.59 7.29 7.91
C GLU A 237 -42.32 6.02 8.38
N VAL A 238 -43.67 5.96 8.22
CA VAL A 238 -44.47 4.76 8.54
C VAL A 238 -43.99 3.55 7.70
N GLU A 239 -43.75 3.75 6.39
CA GLU A 239 -43.23 2.68 5.53
C GLU A 239 -41.86 2.19 5.98
N VAL A 240 -40.91 3.10 6.23
CA VAL A 240 -39.58 2.77 6.73
C VAL A 240 -39.64 2.01 8.05
N ALA A 241 -40.44 2.48 9.00
CA ALA A 241 -40.64 1.81 10.30
C ALA A 241 -41.24 0.40 10.15
N ARG A 242 -42.16 0.20 9.19
CA ARG A 242 -42.73 -1.13 8.89
C ARG A 242 -41.66 -2.07 8.36
N LEU A 243 -40.83 -1.63 7.37
CA LEU A 243 -39.72 -2.41 6.85
C LEU A 243 -38.68 -2.75 7.90
N GLN A 244 -38.34 -1.79 8.77
CA GLN A 244 -37.42 -2.04 9.89
C GLN A 244 -37.95 -3.10 10.85
N LYS A 245 -39.23 -3.11 11.15
CA LYS A 245 -39.86 -4.12 12.00
C LYS A 245 -39.84 -5.51 11.35
N GLU A 246 -40.09 -5.60 10.03
CA GLU A 246 -40.03 -6.85 9.28
C GLU A 246 -38.58 -7.39 9.24
N ILE A 247 -37.60 -6.54 8.94
CA ILE A 247 -36.17 -6.91 8.96
C ILE A 247 -35.75 -7.41 10.34
N SER A 248 -36.13 -6.67 11.41
CA SER A 248 -35.81 -7.07 12.78
C SER A 248 -36.43 -8.41 13.17
N ALA A 249 -37.68 -8.66 12.75
CA ALA A 249 -38.34 -9.93 12.98
C ALA A 249 -37.64 -11.08 12.25
N GLU A 250 -37.24 -10.87 11.01
CA GLU A 250 -36.50 -11.87 10.22
C GLU A 250 -35.10 -12.15 10.80
N VAL A 251 -34.38 -11.11 11.26
CA VAL A 251 -33.08 -11.26 11.93
C VAL A 251 -33.24 -12.06 13.23
N ASN A 252 -34.25 -11.70 14.06
CA ASN A 252 -34.50 -12.41 15.30
C ASN A 252 -34.91 -13.88 15.08
N ARG A 253 -35.68 -14.16 14.01
CA ARG A 253 -35.99 -15.54 13.61
C ARG A 253 -34.72 -16.32 13.25
N LYS A 254 -33.85 -15.75 12.43
CA LYS A 254 -32.56 -16.39 12.06
C LYS A 254 -31.64 -16.62 13.26
N ILE A 255 -31.57 -15.64 14.17
CA ILE A 255 -30.81 -15.79 15.41
C ILE A 255 -31.39 -16.92 16.26
N GLY A 256 -32.71 -16.99 16.39
CA GLY A 256 -33.38 -18.07 17.13
C GLY A 256 -33.16 -19.46 16.51
N GLU A 257 -33.17 -19.57 15.18
CA GLU A 257 -32.83 -20.80 14.44
C GLU A 257 -31.38 -21.23 14.70
N HIS A 258 -30.42 -20.30 14.62
CA HIS A 258 -29.01 -20.56 14.91
C HIS A 258 -28.76 -20.94 16.38
N GLN A 259 -29.41 -20.28 17.33
CA GLN A 259 -29.32 -20.64 18.75
C GLN A 259 -29.88 -22.04 19.01
N ARG A 260 -31.01 -22.37 18.39
CA ARG A 260 -31.61 -23.71 18.50
C ARG A 260 -30.73 -24.79 17.88
N GLU A 261 -30.13 -24.50 16.71
CA GLU A 261 -29.17 -25.41 16.06
C GLU A 261 -27.93 -25.63 16.92
N PHE A 262 -27.40 -24.54 17.49
CA PHE A 262 -26.29 -24.61 18.43
C PHE A 262 -26.64 -25.47 19.66
N PHE A 263 -27.80 -25.22 20.26
CA PHE A 263 -28.26 -25.95 21.44
C PHE A 263 -28.47 -27.47 21.14
N LEU A 264 -29.03 -27.79 19.98
CA LEU A 264 -29.20 -29.17 19.54
C LEU A 264 -27.84 -29.84 19.26
N LYS A 265 -26.88 -29.11 18.67
CA LYS A 265 -25.50 -29.60 18.47
C LYS A 265 -24.80 -29.85 19.81
N GLU A 266 -24.99 -28.99 20.79
CA GLU A 266 -24.39 -29.14 22.11
C GLU A 266 -25.04 -30.31 22.88
N GLN A 267 -26.38 -30.46 22.81
CA GLN A 267 -27.06 -31.66 23.36
C GLN A 267 -26.58 -32.95 22.68
N LEU A 268 -26.42 -32.95 21.35
CA LEU A 268 -25.91 -34.10 20.62
C LEU A 268 -24.50 -34.44 21.06
N LYS A 269 -23.65 -33.44 21.29
CA LYS A 269 -22.29 -33.58 21.79
C LYS A 269 -22.25 -34.22 23.19
N VAL A 270 -23.10 -33.77 24.10
CA VAL A 270 -23.23 -34.34 25.45
C VAL A 270 -23.72 -35.76 25.38
N ILE A 271 -24.73 -36.06 24.57
CA ILE A 271 -25.24 -37.42 24.38
C ILE A 271 -24.17 -38.34 23.76
N GLN A 272 -23.40 -37.84 22.80
CA GLN A 272 -22.28 -38.60 22.20
C GLN A 272 -21.15 -38.85 23.20
N GLN A 273 -20.90 -37.92 24.13
CA GLN A 273 -19.95 -38.09 25.23
C GLN A 273 -20.42 -39.14 26.25
N GLU A 274 -21.70 -39.09 26.65
CA GLU A 274 -22.26 -40.07 27.57
C GLU A 274 -22.32 -41.50 26.97
N LEU A 275 -22.50 -41.60 25.64
CA LEU A 275 -22.47 -42.84 24.93
C LEU A 275 -21.05 -43.36 24.60
N GLY A 276 -20.01 -42.60 24.97
CA GLY A 276 -18.61 -42.92 24.68
C GLY A 276 -18.27 -42.95 23.18
N LEU A 277 -19.12 -42.31 22.34
CA LEU A 277 -18.97 -42.29 20.87
C LEU A 277 -18.07 -41.17 20.36
N THR A 278 -17.72 -40.19 21.21
CA THR A 278 -16.75 -39.13 20.88
C THR A 278 -15.72 -39.03 21.99
N LYS A 279 -14.45 -39.05 21.62
CA LYS A 279 -13.38 -38.57 22.49
C LYS A 279 -13.63 -37.08 22.74
N ASP A 280 -13.41 -36.62 23.97
CA ASP A 280 -13.42 -35.17 24.29
C ASP A 280 -12.49 -34.46 23.34
N ASP A 281 -12.95 -33.32 22.74
CA ASP A 281 -12.15 -32.53 21.79
C ASP A 281 -10.75 -32.28 22.33
N ARG A 282 -10.59 -32.09 23.64
CA ARG A 282 -9.29 -31.92 24.32
C ARG A 282 -8.42 -33.15 24.21
N SER A 283 -8.98 -34.32 24.48
CA SER A 283 -8.25 -35.61 24.40
C SER A 283 -7.84 -35.92 22.96
N ALA A 284 -8.68 -35.56 22.00
CA ALA A 284 -8.38 -35.72 20.58
C ALA A 284 -7.26 -34.77 20.12
N ASP A 285 -7.31 -33.49 20.57
CA ASP A 285 -6.27 -32.50 20.27
C ASP A 285 -4.93 -32.93 20.91
N LEU A 286 -4.92 -33.34 22.17
CA LEU A 286 -3.70 -33.78 22.85
C LEU A 286 -3.09 -35.02 22.17
N GLU A 287 -3.89 -36.02 21.86
CA GLU A 287 -3.43 -37.19 21.13
C GLU A 287 -2.86 -36.86 19.74
N GLN A 288 -3.49 -35.93 19.03
CA GLN A 288 -2.97 -35.43 17.76
C GLN A 288 -1.61 -34.72 17.91
N PHE A 289 -1.45 -33.90 18.95
CA PHE A 289 -0.19 -33.18 19.21
C PHE A 289 0.91 -34.17 19.64
N GLU A 290 0.60 -35.15 20.46
CA GLU A 290 1.54 -36.22 20.85
C GLU A 290 1.97 -37.04 19.62
N GLN A 291 1.04 -37.42 18.75
CA GLN A 291 1.36 -38.14 17.50
C GLN A 291 2.29 -37.37 16.60
N ARG A 292 2.14 -36.03 16.52
CA ARG A 292 3.06 -35.16 15.73
C ARG A 292 4.47 -35.09 16.29
N LEU A 293 4.65 -35.35 17.56
CA LEU A 293 5.95 -35.36 18.22
C LEU A 293 6.68 -36.71 18.09
N VAL A 294 5.97 -37.77 17.71
CA VAL A 294 6.60 -39.07 17.50
C VAL A 294 7.66 -39.01 16.41
N GLY A 295 8.87 -39.44 16.73
CA GLY A 295 10.03 -39.43 15.81
C GLY A 295 10.78 -38.08 15.71
N LYS A 296 10.37 -37.06 16.47
CA LYS A 296 11.10 -35.79 16.57
C LYS A 296 12.06 -35.78 17.76
N VAL A 297 13.21 -35.16 17.58
CA VAL A 297 14.20 -34.96 18.66
C VAL A 297 14.03 -33.57 19.23
N LEU A 298 13.37 -33.46 20.38
CA LEU A 298 13.06 -32.19 21.00
C LEU A 298 14.26 -31.70 21.85
N PRO A 299 14.67 -30.42 21.72
CA PRO A 299 15.53 -29.78 22.70
C PRO A 299 14.86 -29.77 24.08
N THR A 300 15.64 -29.89 25.15
CA THR A 300 15.14 -30.00 26.55
C THR A 300 14.20 -28.83 26.92
N GLN A 301 14.51 -27.62 26.49
CA GLN A 301 13.66 -26.44 26.73
C GLN A 301 12.31 -26.53 26.01
N VAL A 302 12.33 -27.02 24.78
CA VAL A 302 11.10 -27.18 23.95
C VAL A 302 10.21 -28.26 24.57
N GLN A 303 10.81 -29.38 24.97
CA GLN A 303 10.07 -30.48 25.59
C GLN A 303 9.39 -30.02 26.89
N LYS A 304 10.11 -29.38 27.79
CA LYS A 304 9.56 -28.84 29.03
C LYS A 304 8.40 -27.86 28.77
N ARG A 305 8.60 -26.93 27.83
CA ARG A 305 7.58 -25.94 27.51
C ARG A 305 6.32 -26.57 26.93
N LEU A 306 6.47 -27.55 26.02
CA LEU A 306 5.34 -28.27 25.46
C LEU A 306 4.58 -29.07 26.53
N GLU A 307 5.28 -29.75 27.44
CA GLU A 307 4.65 -30.47 28.54
C GLU A 307 3.85 -29.53 29.45
N GLU A 308 4.37 -28.33 29.78
CA GLU A 308 3.67 -27.31 30.57
C GLU A 308 2.41 -26.83 29.86
N GLU A 309 2.50 -26.49 28.57
CA GLU A 309 1.36 -25.96 27.80
C GLU A 309 0.32 -27.07 27.50
N MET A 310 0.74 -28.31 27.27
CA MET A 310 -0.18 -29.46 27.10
C MET A 310 -0.92 -29.78 28.41
N ASN A 311 -0.24 -29.76 29.55
CA ASN A 311 -0.87 -29.88 30.86
C ASN A 311 -1.87 -28.73 31.10
N LYS A 312 -1.51 -27.51 30.75
CA LYS A 312 -2.41 -26.36 30.79
C LYS A 312 -3.66 -26.58 29.91
N LEU A 313 -3.48 -27.03 28.67
CA LEU A 313 -4.57 -27.30 27.74
C LEU A 313 -5.54 -28.35 28.29
N SER A 314 -5.02 -29.37 28.99
CA SER A 314 -5.82 -30.46 29.59
C SER A 314 -6.80 -29.99 30.68
N ILE A 315 -6.52 -28.85 31.32
CA ILE A 315 -7.31 -28.28 32.43
C ILE A 315 -8.27 -27.21 31.93
N LEU A 316 -7.94 -26.49 30.83
CA LEU A 316 -8.75 -25.40 30.31
C LEU A 316 -10.08 -25.85 29.72
N GLU A 317 -11.12 -25.03 29.89
CA GLU A 317 -12.43 -25.27 29.24
C GLU A 317 -12.36 -25.00 27.73
N THR A 318 -12.90 -25.89 26.91
CA THR A 318 -12.85 -25.83 25.44
C THR A 318 -13.50 -24.57 24.84
N GLY A 319 -14.43 -23.95 25.56
CA GLY A 319 -15.08 -22.70 25.19
C GLY A 319 -14.33 -21.42 25.57
N SER A 320 -13.24 -21.50 26.31
CA SER A 320 -12.50 -20.34 26.79
C SER A 320 -11.59 -19.72 25.70
N PRO A 321 -11.45 -18.41 25.65
CA PRO A 321 -10.47 -17.78 24.73
C PRO A 321 -9.05 -18.26 24.95
N GLU A 322 -8.70 -18.58 26.19
CA GLU A 322 -7.36 -19.07 26.58
C GLU A 322 -7.09 -20.46 26.02
N TYR A 323 -8.12 -21.33 25.94
CA TYR A 323 -8.02 -22.62 25.26
C TYR A 323 -7.59 -22.46 23.80
N ALA A 324 -8.25 -21.57 23.06
CA ALA A 324 -7.96 -21.33 21.66
C ALA A 324 -6.52 -20.78 21.45
N VAL A 325 -6.06 -19.89 22.32
CA VAL A 325 -4.69 -19.34 22.26
C VAL A 325 -3.64 -20.42 22.58
N THR A 326 -3.87 -21.21 23.63
CA THR A 326 -2.97 -22.29 24.05
C THR A 326 -2.92 -23.41 23.00
N ARG A 327 -4.07 -23.80 22.48
CA ARG A 327 -4.20 -24.78 21.40
C ARG A 327 -3.44 -24.37 20.14
N ASN A 328 -3.62 -23.11 19.69
CA ASN A 328 -2.92 -22.58 18.53
C ASN A 328 -1.40 -22.53 18.77
N TYR A 329 -0.97 -22.18 19.96
CA TYR A 329 0.45 -22.20 20.32
C TYR A 329 1.04 -23.63 20.22
N ILE A 330 0.36 -24.62 20.79
CA ILE A 330 0.80 -26.03 20.76
C ILE A 330 0.78 -26.54 19.31
N ASP A 331 -0.24 -26.18 18.50
CA ASP A 331 -0.33 -26.54 17.08
C ASP A 331 0.92 -26.05 16.33
N TRP A 332 1.31 -24.79 16.53
CA TRP A 332 2.52 -24.25 15.92
C TRP A 332 3.80 -24.92 16.47
N ALA A 333 3.96 -25.02 17.77
CA ALA A 333 5.15 -25.56 18.40
C ALA A 333 5.37 -27.05 18.05
N THR A 334 4.30 -27.85 17.95
CA THR A 334 4.36 -29.25 17.53
C THR A 334 4.50 -29.44 16.02
N SER A 335 4.12 -28.42 15.21
CA SER A 335 4.28 -28.47 13.75
C SER A 335 5.71 -28.23 13.30
N VAL A 336 6.53 -27.53 14.09
CA VAL A 336 7.97 -27.37 13.79
C VAL A 336 8.65 -28.75 13.72
N PRO A 337 9.49 -29.00 12.71
CA PRO A 337 10.13 -30.32 12.49
C PRO A 337 11.39 -30.47 13.38
N TRP A 338 11.26 -30.39 14.68
CA TRP A 338 12.35 -30.50 15.64
C TRP A 338 13.23 -31.72 15.42
N GLY A 339 14.52 -31.51 15.18
CA GLY A 339 15.51 -32.57 15.01
C GLY A 339 15.34 -33.40 13.72
N VAL A 340 14.43 -33.03 12.84
CA VAL A 340 14.23 -33.70 11.55
C VAL A 340 15.05 -33.00 10.49
N TYR A 341 16.03 -33.69 9.91
CA TYR A 341 16.92 -33.17 8.89
C TYR A 341 16.78 -33.99 7.61
N GLY A 342 16.76 -33.30 6.46
CA GLY A 342 16.84 -33.94 5.16
C GLY A 342 18.27 -34.42 4.86
N GLU A 343 18.42 -35.50 4.12
CA GLU A 343 19.73 -35.99 3.67
C GLU A 343 20.30 -35.14 2.54
N ASP A 344 21.53 -34.67 2.70
CA ASP A 344 22.22 -33.85 1.72
C ASP A 344 22.85 -34.70 0.59
N LYS A 345 22.53 -34.36 -0.64
CA LYS A 345 23.18 -34.92 -1.83
C LYS A 345 24.41 -34.10 -2.17
N LEU A 346 25.57 -34.49 -1.65
CA LEU A 346 26.83 -33.78 -1.83
C LEU A 346 27.60 -34.24 -3.09
N ASP A 347 26.90 -34.64 -4.15
CA ASP A 347 27.51 -35.04 -5.44
C ASP A 347 27.60 -33.83 -6.39
N LEU A 348 28.85 -33.35 -6.59
CA LEU A 348 29.13 -32.21 -7.48
C LEU A 348 28.80 -32.50 -8.95
N LYS A 349 28.90 -33.78 -9.40
CA LYS A 349 28.52 -34.16 -10.76
C LYS A 349 27.01 -34.06 -10.95
N HIS A 350 26.25 -34.47 -9.93
CA HIS A 350 24.79 -34.32 -9.93
C HIS A 350 24.43 -32.83 -9.92
N ALA A 351 25.05 -32.03 -9.04
CA ALA A 351 24.82 -30.59 -8.96
C ALA A 351 25.08 -29.89 -10.29
N ARG A 352 26.19 -30.21 -10.97
CA ARG A 352 26.49 -29.67 -12.31
C ARG A 352 25.41 -30.03 -13.33
N LYS A 353 24.93 -31.26 -13.36
CA LYS A 353 23.85 -31.70 -14.26
C LYS A 353 22.55 -30.94 -14.00
N VAL A 354 22.19 -30.73 -12.75
CA VAL A 354 20.97 -29.96 -12.37
C VAL A 354 21.09 -28.52 -12.86
N LEU A 355 22.22 -27.87 -12.59
CA LEU A 355 22.50 -26.49 -13.02
C LEU A 355 22.47 -26.35 -14.55
N ASP A 356 23.06 -27.29 -15.28
CA ASP A 356 23.11 -27.29 -16.76
C ASP A 356 21.72 -27.59 -17.37
N LYS A 357 20.92 -28.38 -16.71
CA LYS A 357 19.53 -28.68 -17.12
C LYS A 357 18.65 -27.44 -17.03
N HIS A 358 18.80 -26.64 -15.97
CA HIS A 358 17.90 -25.53 -15.69
C HIS A 358 18.41 -24.17 -16.19
N HIS A 359 19.72 -24.02 -16.42
CA HIS A 359 20.34 -22.77 -16.82
C HIS A 359 21.22 -22.94 -18.05
N ALA A 360 20.87 -22.24 -19.12
CA ALA A 360 21.69 -22.14 -20.31
C ALA A 360 22.72 -21.01 -20.12
N GLY A 361 24.03 -21.28 -20.36
CA GLY A 361 25.10 -20.34 -20.05
C GLY A 361 25.36 -20.21 -18.54
N LEU A 362 25.87 -19.07 -18.11
CA LEU A 362 26.19 -18.75 -16.71
C LEU A 362 27.29 -19.67 -16.12
N ASP A 363 28.26 -20.09 -16.93
CA ASP A 363 29.23 -21.09 -16.50
C ASP A 363 30.09 -20.61 -15.32
N ASP A 364 30.54 -19.35 -15.32
CA ASP A 364 31.26 -18.75 -14.19
C ASP A 364 30.45 -18.80 -12.88
N ILE A 365 29.13 -18.62 -12.96
CA ILE A 365 28.22 -18.64 -11.80
C ILE A 365 28.01 -20.07 -11.33
N LYS A 366 27.84 -20.99 -12.25
CA LYS A 366 27.73 -22.42 -11.93
C LYS A 366 29.01 -22.93 -11.26
N ASP A 367 30.16 -22.53 -11.74
CA ASP A 367 31.45 -22.91 -11.17
C ASP A 367 31.58 -22.36 -9.73
N ARG A 368 31.26 -21.10 -9.50
CA ARG A 368 31.22 -20.52 -8.14
C ARG A 368 30.22 -21.24 -7.20
N ILE A 369 29.05 -21.60 -7.70
CA ILE A 369 28.10 -22.40 -6.91
C ILE A 369 28.68 -23.78 -6.61
N LEU A 370 29.35 -24.41 -7.57
CA LEU A 370 29.99 -25.72 -7.35
C LEU A 370 31.19 -25.63 -6.39
N GLU A 371 32.00 -24.59 -6.44
CA GLU A 371 33.04 -24.31 -5.44
C GLU A 371 32.47 -24.21 -4.03
N PHE A 372 31.36 -23.45 -3.88
CA PHE A 372 30.65 -23.34 -2.63
C PHE A 372 30.14 -24.70 -2.14
N LEU A 373 29.50 -25.48 -3.01
CA LEU A 373 29.00 -26.83 -2.68
C LEU A 373 30.14 -27.81 -2.39
N ALA A 374 31.31 -27.65 -3.05
CA ALA A 374 32.48 -28.47 -2.80
C ALA A 374 33.03 -28.32 -1.38
N VAL A 375 33.05 -27.12 -0.84
CA VAL A 375 33.45 -26.87 0.55
C VAL A 375 32.53 -27.61 1.51
N GLY A 376 31.22 -27.54 1.29
CA GLY A 376 30.25 -28.30 2.06
C GLY A 376 30.43 -29.82 1.93
N ALA A 377 30.66 -30.31 0.70
CA ALA A 377 30.92 -31.72 0.45
C ALA A 377 32.20 -32.21 1.16
N TYR A 378 33.25 -31.40 1.20
CA TYR A 378 34.48 -31.71 1.90
C TYR A 378 34.34 -31.73 3.42
N LYS A 379 33.52 -30.79 3.99
CA LYS A 379 33.19 -30.76 5.43
C LYS A 379 32.19 -31.84 5.85
N GLY A 380 31.45 -32.43 4.89
CA GLY A 380 30.37 -33.39 5.14
C GLY A 380 29.03 -32.73 5.48
N GLU A 381 28.99 -31.42 5.60
CA GLU A 381 27.74 -30.64 5.86
C GLU A 381 27.84 -29.25 5.23
N ILE A 382 26.70 -28.70 4.88
CA ILE A 382 26.53 -27.30 4.48
C ILE A 382 25.91 -26.55 5.63
N SER A 383 26.72 -25.81 6.36
CA SER A 383 26.31 -25.02 7.52
C SER A 383 26.91 -23.61 7.47
N GLY A 384 26.19 -22.65 8.01
CA GLY A 384 26.68 -21.29 8.29
C GLY A 384 27.01 -20.40 7.10
N SER A 385 26.58 -20.76 5.89
CA SER A 385 26.91 -19.99 4.70
C SER A 385 25.69 -19.28 4.11
N ILE A 386 25.89 -18.02 3.69
CA ILE A 386 24.86 -17.18 3.10
C ILE A 386 25.32 -16.82 1.68
N VAL A 387 24.55 -17.17 0.70
CA VAL A 387 24.81 -16.82 -0.70
C VAL A 387 23.96 -15.64 -1.12
N LEU A 388 24.57 -14.56 -1.60
CA LEU A 388 23.87 -13.40 -2.13
C LEU A 388 23.98 -13.35 -3.66
N LEU A 389 22.86 -13.55 -4.35
CA LEU A 389 22.76 -13.46 -5.80
C LEU A 389 22.40 -12.03 -6.21
N VAL A 390 23.34 -11.29 -6.79
CA VAL A 390 23.16 -9.88 -7.19
C VAL A 390 23.14 -9.73 -8.70
N GLY A 391 22.20 -8.94 -9.20
CA GLY A 391 22.17 -8.62 -10.63
C GLY A 391 20.82 -8.06 -11.08
N PRO A 392 20.72 -7.64 -12.34
CA PRO A 392 19.52 -7.01 -12.86
C PRO A 392 18.29 -7.92 -12.79
N PRO A 393 17.07 -7.34 -12.84
CA PRO A 393 15.85 -8.12 -12.80
C PRO A 393 15.74 -9.06 -14.02
N GLY A 394 15.24 -10.28 -13.78
CA GLY A 394 15.00 -11.26 -14.85
C GLY A 394 16.19 -12.08 -15.30
N VAL A 395 17.35 -12.00 -14.64
CA VAL A 395 18.54 -12.85 -14.96
C VAL A 395 18.48 -14.25 -14.36
N GLY A 396 17.42 -14.59 -13.64
CA GLY A 396 17.20 -15.94 -13.11
C GLY A 396 17.66 -16.17 -11.67
N LYS A 397 17.89 -15.13 -10.88
CA LYS A 397 18.29 -15.26 -9.45
C LYS A 397 17.45 -16.28 -8.69
N THR A 398 16.12 -16.16 -8.75
CA THR A 398 15.21 -17.07 -8.07
C THR A 398 15.27 -18.52 -8.60
N SER A 399 15.49 -18.70 -9.90
CA SER A 399 15.63 -20.05 -10.46
C SER A 399 16.95 -20.69 -10.08
N VAL A 400 18.02 -19.90 -9.96
CA VAL A 400 19.34 -20.38 -9.48
C VAL A 400 19.22 -20.89 -8.04
N GLY A 401 18.59 -20.12 -7.14
CA GLY A 401 18.35 -20.57 -5.76
C GLY A 401 17.56 -21.87 -5.68
N LYS A 402 16.51 -22.02 -6.51
CA LYS A 402 15.77 -23.28 -6.59
C LYS A 402 16.65 -24.45 -7.10
N SER A 403 17.52 -24.20 -8.07
CA SER A 403 18.44 -25.22 -8.59
C SER A 403 19.51 -25.63 -7.57
N ILE A 404 19.97 -24.72 -6.72
CA ILE A 404 20.83 -25.03 -5.59
C ILE A 404 20.11 -26.01 -4.64
N ALA A 405 18.87 -25.73 -4.29
CA ALA A 405 18.07 -26.61 -3.42
C ALA A 405 17.87 -28.02 -4.05
N GLU A 406 17.53 -28.07 -5.35
CA GLU A 406 17.36 -29.33 -6.10
C GLU A 406 18.66 -30.12 -6.17
N SER A 407 19.80 -29.46 -6.35
CA SER A 407 21.12 -30.11 -6.41
C SER A 407 21.54 -30.72 -5.07
N LEU A 408 21.10 -30.13 -3.97
CA LEU A 408 21.33 -30.64 -2.61
C LEU A 408 20.29 -31.69 -2.17
N GLY A 409 19.17 -31.79 -2.89
CA GLY A 409 18.03 -32.61 -2.46
C GLY A 409 17.26 -32.01 -1.29
N ARG A 410 17.49 -30.74 -0.95
CA ARG A 410 16.78 -30.04 0.14
C ARG A 410 15.49 -29.43 -0.35
N PRO A 411 14.42 -29.37 0.46
CA PRO A 411 13.24 -28.59 0.16
C PRO A 411 13.57 -27.10 0.08
N PHE A 412 12.79 -26.39 -0.75
CA PHE A 412 13.00 -25.00 -1.07
C PHE A 412 11.82 -24.15 -0.60
N TYR A 413 12.10 -23.14 0.21
CA TYR A 413 11.11 -22.14 0.61
C TYR A 413 11.57 -20.73 0.17
N ARG A 414 10.61 -19.89 -0.24
CA ARG A 414 10.89 -18.52 -0.70
C ARG A 414 9.93 -17.54 -0.09
N PHE A 415 10.44 -16.46 0.47
CA PHE A 415 9.63 -15.29 0.77
C PHE A 415 10.37 -13.99 0.44
N SER A 416 9.61 -12.92 0.19
CA SER A 416 10.17 -11.63 -0.20
C SER A 416 10.33 -10.73 1.02
N LEU A 417 11.48 -10.07 1.12
CA LEU A 417 11.76 -9.03 2.10
C LEU A 417 11.41 -7.63 1.55
N GLY A 418 11.09 -7.53 0.24
CA GLY A 418 10.75 -6.26 -0.40
C GLY A 418 9.46 -5.66 0.16
N GLY A 419 9.57 -4.47 0.76
CA GLY A 419 8.47 -3.77 1.41
C GLY A 419 8.23 -4.12 2.88
N MET A 420 8.96 -5.08 3.44
CA MET A 420 8.92 -5.43 4.86
C MET A 420 9.44 -4.26 5.70
N ARG A 421 8.72 -3.93 6.77
CA ARG A 421 9.03 -2.80 7.65
C ARG A 421 9.06 -3.16 9.13
N ASP A 422 8.55 -4.33 9.49
CA ASP A 422 8.42 -4.81 10.86
C ASP A 422 9.32 -6.04 11.07
N GLU A 423 10.18 -6.01 12.07
CA GLU A 423 11.01 -7.14 12.48
C GLU A 423 10.18 -8.35 12.94
N ALA A 424 8.96 -8.09 13.43
CA ALA A 424 8.05 -9.14 13.87
C ALA A 424 7.60 -10.09 12.74
N GLU A 425 7.69 -9.66 11.47
CA GLU A 425 7.47 -10.56 10.34
C GLU A 425 8.54 -11.66 10.27
N ILE A 426 9.77 -11.40 10.73
CA ILE A 426 10.89 -12.35 10.77
C ILE A 426 10.87 -13.16 12.06
N LYS A 427 10.79 -12.45 13.21
CA LYS A 427 10.90 -13.03 14.55
C LYS A 427 9.58 -13.43 15.22
N GLY A 428 8.45 -13.13 14.58
CA GLY A 428 7.12 -13.39 15.14
C GLY A 428 6.63 -12.29 16.09
N HIS A 429 5.32 -12.21 16.25
CA HIS A 429 4.66 -11.30 17.20
C HIS A 429 4.52 -11.97 18.55
N ARG A 430 4.62 -11.23 19.65
CA ARG A 430 4.34 -11.78 20.97
C ARG A 430 2.91 -12.30 21.05
N ARG A 431 2.71 -13.53 21.56
CA ARG A 431 1.42 -14.24 21.59
C ARG A 431 0.29 -13.52 22.34
N THR A 432 0.61 -12.48 23.11
CA THR A 432 -0.37 -11.67 23.83
C THR A 432 -1.18 -10.73 22.92
N TYR A 433 -0.75 -10.51 21.69
CA TYR A 433 -1.47 -9.68 20.73
C TYR A 433 -2.55 -10.49 19.98
N ILE A 434 -3.71 -9.86 19.75
CA ILE A 434 -4.77 -10.48 18.93
C ILE A 434 -4.25 -10.67 17.50
N GLY A 435 -4.36 -11.89 16.96
CA GLY A 435 -3.88 -12.21 15.62
C GLY A 435 -2.37 -12.46 15.51
N ALA A 436 -1.65 -12.58 16.65
CA ALA A 436 -0.24 -12.93 16.65
C ALA A 436 0.05 -14.23 15.90
N GLN A 437 1.15 -14.23 15.14
CA GLN A 437 1.63 -15.39 14.39
C GLN A 437 3.14 -15.54 14.55
N PRO A 438 3.69 -16.76 14.42
CA PRO A 438 5.13 -16.98 14.34
C PRO A 438 5.74 -16.25 13.15
N GLY A 439 7.03 -15.98 13.24
CA GLY A 439 7.81 -15.38 12.17
C GLY A 439 7.86 -16.25 10.90
N LYS A 440 8.20 -15.60 9.78
CA LYS A 440 8.27 -16.27 8.46
C LYS A 440 9.21 -17.46 8.42
N LEU A 441 10.25 -17.47 9.26
CA LEU A 441 11.19 -18.59 9.35
C LEU A 441 10.55 -19.82 9.97
N VAL A 442 9.78 -19.66 11.05
CA VAL A 442 9.02 -20.77 11.66
C VAL A 442 7.98 -21.30 10.72
N GLN A 443 7.26 -20.39 10.02
CA GLN A 443 6.30 -20.78 8.98
C GLN A 443 6.97 -21.58 7.86
N ALA A 444 8.16 -21.14 7.41
CA ALA A 444 8.96 -21.84 6.42
C ALA A 444 9.31 -23.26 6.87
N LEU A 445 9.82 -23.42 8.10
CA LEU A 445 10.20 -24.73 8.64
C LEU A 445 8.98 -25.69 8.74
N LYS A 446 7.83 -25.16 9.17
CA LYS A 446 6.57 -25.92 9.20
C LYS A 446 6.18 -26.42 7.81
N ASP A 447 6.26 -25.55 6.80
CA ASP A 447 5.80 -25.87 5.43
C ASP A 447 6.72 -26.86 4.71
N VAL A 448 8.01 -26.85 5.03
CA VAL A 448 9.00 -27.74 4.40
C VAL A 448 9.30 -29.02 5.19
N GLU A 449 8.83 -29.11 6.42
CA GLU A 449 8.92 -30.30 7.31
C GLU A 449 10.34 -30.79 7.62
N VAL A 450 11.37 -29.95 7.45
CA VAL A 450 12.76 -30.24 7.82
C VAL A 450 13.46 -29.01 8.42
N MET A 451 14.49 -29.23 9.24
CA MET A 451 15.28 -28.17 9.90
C MET A 451 16.45 -27.64 9.05
N ASN A 452 16.78 -28.29 7.94
CA ASN A 452 17.88 -27.88 7.04
C ASN A 452 17.42 -27.53 5.61
N PRO A 453 16.35 -26.75 5.40
CA PRO A 453 15.91 -26.38 4.07
C PRO A 453 16.85 -25.37 3.41
N VAL A 454 16.59 -25.07 2.15
CA VAL A 454 17.10 -23.87 1.48
C VAL A 454 16.02 -22.79 1.57
N ILE A 455 16.31 -21.72 2.30
CA ILE A 455 15.40 -20.56 2.44
C ILE A 455 15.91 -19.42 1.57
N MET A 456 15.08 -19.00 0.63
CA MET A 456 15.40 -17.88 -0.24
C MET A 456 14.74 -16.59 0.27
N LEU A 457 15.58 -15.62 0.58
CA LEU A 457 15.22 -14.25 0.97
C LEU A 457 15.30 -13.35 -0.26
N ASP A 458 14.17 -13.03 -0.87
CA ASP A 458 14.12 -12.29 -2.12
C ASP A 458 14.02 -10.77 -1.89
N GLU A 459 14.72 -10.00 -2.72
CA GLU A 459 14.70 -8.54 -2.72
C GLU A 459 15.19 -7.89 -1.40
N ILE A 460 16.31 -8.38 -0.86
CA ILE A 460 16.92 -7.83 0.37
C ILE A 460 17.31 -6.34 0.23
N ASP A 461 17.59 -5.88 -1.00
CA ASP A 461 17.89 -4.49 -1.33
C ASP A 461 16.68 -3.54 -1.23
N LYS A 462 15.47 -4.08 -1.05
CA LYS A 462 14.22 -3.30 -0.96
C LYS A 462 13.59 -3.29 0.44
N MET A 463 14.33 -3.66 1.45
CA MET A 463 13.88 -3.54 2.84
C MET A 463 13.71 -2.07 3.21
N GLY A 464 12.59 -1.74 3.86
CA GLY A 464 12.32 -0.39 4.35
C GLY A 464 12.87 -0.18 5.77
N GLN A 465 13.31 1.02 6.07
CA GLN A 465 13.52 1.46 7.45
C GLN A 465 12.21 2.03 8.01
N SER A 466 11.86 1.68 9.24
CA SER A 466 10.64 2.15 9.91
C SER A 466 10.93 2.51 11.36
N TYR A 467 10.14 3.43 11.92
CA TYR A 467 10.14 3.73 13.36
C TYR A 467 9.64 2.55 14.23
N GLN A 468 9.02 1.53 13.64
CA GLN A 468 8.42 0.40 14.35
C GLN A 468 9.34 -0.83 14.46
N GLY A 469 10.55 -0.78 13.93
CA GLY A 469 11.50 -1.87 13.95
C GLY A 469 12.52 -1.81 12.82
N ASP A 470 13.61 -2.52 12.97
CA ASP A 470 14.67 -2.65 11.99
C ASP A 470 14.78 -4.10 11.48
N PRO A 471 14.13 -4.45 10.35
CA PRO A 471 14.24 -5.79 9.77
C PRO A 471 15.67 -6.20 9.44
N ALA A 472 16.57 -5.23 9.18
CA ALA A 472 17.96 -5.52 8.89
C ALA A 472 18.70 -6.05 10.13
N SER A 473 18.41 -5.51 11.30
CA SER A 473 18.95 -6.02 12.58
C SER A 473 18.43 -7.42 12.90
N ALA A 474 17.14 -7.70 12.66
CA ALA A 474 16.60 -9.05 12.83
C ALA A 474 17.26 -10.05 11.86
N LEU A 475 17.57 -9.63 10.62
CA LEU A 475 18.30 -10.47 9.67
C LEU A 475 19.76 -10.68 10.06
N LEU A 476 20.42 -9.68 10.66
CA LEU A 476 21.79 -9.86 11.15
C LEU A 476 21.87 -11.00 12.15
N GLU A 477 20.95 -11.06 13.11
CA GLU A 477 20.88 -12.15 14.09
C GLU A 477 20.52 -13.49 13.44
N THR A 478 19.58 -13.47 12.49
CA THR A 478 19.13 -14.69 11.79
C THR A 478 20.22 -15.28 10.89
N LEU A 479 20.97 -14.42 10.21
CA LEU A 479 21.95 -14.83 9.21
C LEU A 479 23.35 -15.04 9.81
N ASP A 480 23.61 -14.54 11.00
CA ASP A 480 24.91 -14.74 11.66
C ASP A 480 25.07 -16.19 12.13
N PRO A 481 26.05 -16.95 11.64
CA PRO A 481 26.25 -18.35 12.04
C PRO A 481 26.51 -18.55 13.53
N GLU A 482 27.04 -17.54 14.22
CA GLU A 482 27.30 -17.59 15.66
C GLU A 482 26.04 -17.38 16.50
N GLN A 483 25.05 -16.65 15.96
CA GLN A 483 23.82 -16.28 16.66
C GLN A 483 22.62 -17.14 16.25
N ASN A 484 22.57 -17.61 15.03
CA ASN A 484 21.41 -18.35 14.49
C ASN A 484 21.24 -19.77 15.08
N VAL A 485 22.23 -20.27 15.82
CA VAL A 485 22.12 -21.51 16.62
C VAL A 485 21.07 -21.34 17.73
N GLU A 486 20.88 -20.13 18.20
CA GLU A 486 19.94 -19.79 19.28
C GLU A 486 18.86 -18.79 18.80
N PHE A 487 18.38 -18.90 17.56
CA PHE A 487 17.34 -18.02 17.03
C PHE A 487 16.06 -18.09 17.89
N LEU A 488 15.59 -16.95 18.38
CA LEU A 488 14.40 -16.83 19.21
C LEU A 488 13.22 -16.29 18.40
N ASP A 489 12.18 -17.11 18.23
CA ASP A 489 10.89 -16.63 17.73
C ASP A 489 10.05 -16.10 18.90
N HIS A 490 9.53 -14.87 18.77
CA HIS A 490 8.79 -14.19 19.86
C HIS A 490 7.39 -14.75 20.09
N TYR A 491 6.79 -15.43 19.12
CA TYR A 491 5.49 -16.08 19.28
C TYR A 491 5.64 -17.40 20.05
N LEU A 492 6.59 -18.20 19.62
CA LEU A 492 6.85 -19.48 20.26
C LEU A 492 7.54 -19.31 21.60
N ASP A 493 8.33 -18.24 21.76
CA ASP A 493 9.22 -18.01 22.90
C ASP A 493 10.14 -19.23 23.14
N LEU A 494 10.59 -19.82 22.03
CA LEU A 494 11.46 -21.00 21.98
C LEU A 494 12.64 -20.70 21.07
N ARG A 495 13.82 -21.15 21.51
CA ARG A 495 15.04 -21.07 20.70
C ARG A 495 15.11 -22.26 19.74
N MET A 496 15.57 -21.99 18.54
CA MET A 496 15.75 -22.99 17.48
C MET A 496 17.08 -22.81 16.75
N ASP A 497 17.68 -23.93 16.40
CA ASP A 497 18.96 -23.95 15.68
C ASP A 497 18.68 -23.84 14.16
N LEU A 498 19.05 -22.70 13.58
CA LEU A 498 18.98 -22.41 12.14
C LEU A 498 20.34 -22.57 11.43
N SER A 499 21.41 -23.02 12.12
CA SER A 499 22.76 -23.14 11.56
C SER A 499 22.85 -24.04 10.35
N LYS A 500 21.97 -25.02 10.24
CA LYS A 500 21.92 -25.96 9.10
C LYS A 500 21.00 -25.49 7.94
N VAL A 501 20.31 -24.36 8.10
CA VAL A 501 19.57 -23.72 7.02
C VAL A 501 20.54 -23.08 6.04
N LEU A 502 20.36 -23.34 4.74
CA LEU A 502 21.08 -22.61 3.72
C LEU A 502 20.29 -21.39 3.30
N PHE A 503 20.81 -20.21 3.61
CA PHE A 503 20.19 -18.96 3.19
C PHE A 503 20.70 -18.52 1.82
N VAL A 504 19.75 -18.25 0.90
CA VAL A 504 20.05 -17.70 -0.43
C VAL A 504 19.34 -16.36 -0.56
N CYS A 505 20.09 -15.27 -0.53
CA CYS A 505 19.56 -13.92 -0.67
C CYS A 505 19.58 -13.46 -2.12
N THR A 506 18.67 -12.57 -2.51
CA THR A 506 18.73 -11.91 -3.82
C THR A 506 18.66 -10.38 -3.67
N ALA A 507 19.40 -9.69 -4.53
CA ALA A 507 19.38 -8.25 -4.65
C ALA A 507 19.50 -7.81 -6.11
N ASN A 508 19.05 -6.59 -6.42
CA ASN A 508 19.33 -5.98 -7.71
C ASN A 508 20.61 -5.13 -7.66
N THR A 509 20.82 -4.44 -6.55
CA THR A 509 22.01 -3.62 -6.27
C THR A 509 22.56 -3.93 -4.87
N LEU A 510 23.79 -3.54 -4.60
CA LEU A 510 24.42 -3.69 -3.28
C LEU A 510 24.27 -2.44 -2.41
N ASP A 511 24.04 -1.28 -3.04
CA ASP A 511 24.20 0.04 -2.43
C ASP A 511 23.22 0.29 -1.25
N SER A 512 22.07 -0.36 -1.26
CA SER A 512 21.04 -0.23 -0.23
C SER A 512 21.12 -1.29 0.89
N ILE A 513 22.06 -2.25 0.76
CA ILE A 513 22.22 -3.32 1.75
C ILE A 513 23.23 -2.85 2.82
N PRO A 514 22.89 -2.94 4.11
CA PRO A 514 23.81 -2.57 5.18
C PRO A 514 25.15 -3.33 5.11
N GLY A 515 26.25 -2.60 5.29
CA GLY A 515 27.60 -3.17 5.25
C GLY A 515 27.78 -4.43 6.10
N PRO A 516 27.35 -4.45 7.37
CA PRO A 516 27.48 -5.64 8.22
C PRO A 516 26.76 -6.89 7.72
N LEU A 517 25.70 -6.74 6.93
CA LEU A 517 25.05 -7.87 6.25
C LEU A 517 25.88 -8.36 5.06
N LEU A 518 26.42 -7.43 4.27
CA LEU A 518 27.26 -7.77 3.11
C LEU A 518 28.53 -8.52 3.50
N ASP A 519 29.16 -8.15 4.61
CA ASP A 519 30.40 -8.77 5.10
C ASP A 519 30.24 -10.26 5.46
N ARG A 520 28.98 -10.69 5.70
CA ARG A 520 28.64 -12.08 6.04
C ARG A 520 28.20 -12.91 4.84
N MET A 521 28.04 -12.27 3.67
CA MET A 521 27.45 -12.90 2.48
C MET A 521 28.51 -13.21 1.42
N GLU A 522 28.44 -14.40 0.86
CA GLU A 522 29.18 -14.70 -0.37
C GLU A 522 28.45 -14.12 -1.57
N VAL A 523 29.03 -13.07 -2.18
CA VAL A 523 28.40 -12.32 -3.27
C VAL A 523 28.69 -12.96 -4.61
N ILE A 524 27.64 -13.48 -5.27
CA ILE A 524 27.69 -14.00 -6.63
C ILE A 524 26.98 -13.03 -7.57
N ARG A 525 27.74 -12.40 -8.48
CA ARG A 525 27.19 -11.40 -9.40
C ARG A 525 26.67 -12.06 -10.67
N LEU A 526 25.38 -11.90 -10.93
CA LEU A 526 24.71 -12.32 -12.16
C LEU A 526 24.67 -11.13 -13.13
N SER A 527 25.37 -11.24 -14.23
CA SER A 527 25.31 -10.26 -15.32
C SER A 527 24.09 -10.47 -16.22
N GLY A 528 23.84 -9.48 -17.07
CA GLY A 528 22.81 -9.61 -18.11
C GLY A 528 23.20 -10.59 -19.20
N TYR A 529 22.19 -11.08 -19.94
CA TYR A 529 22.35 -12.00 -21.07
C TYR A 529 22.58 -11.26 -22.39
N ILE A 530 23.44 -11.84 -23.26
CA ILE A 530 23.54 -11.39 -24.64
C ILE A 530 22.41 -11.96 -25.51
N THR A 531 22.27 -11.48 -26.75
CA THR A 531 21.19 -11.90 -27.65
C THR A 531 21.19 -13.41 -27.88
N GLU A 532 22.38 -13.99 -28.09
CA GLU A 532 22.58 -15.43 -28.32
C GLU A 532 22.16 -16.27 -27.12
N GLU A 533 22.53 -15.86 -25.90
CA GLU A 533 22.09 -16.52 -24.66
C GLU A 533 20.60 -16.42 -24.47
N LYS A 534 20.01 -15.25 -24.73
CA LYS A 534 18.54 -15.07 -24.64
C LYS A 534 17.78 -15.95 -25.63
N VAL A 535 18.29 -16.10 -26.84
CA VAL A 535 17.72 -17.02 -27.85
C VAL A 535 17.82 -18.48 -27.37
N ALA A 536 18.96 -18.89 -26.83
CA ALA A 536 19.16 -20.22 -26.26
C ALA A 536 18.20 -20.47 -25.08
N ILE A 537 18.08 -19.52 -24.14
CA ILE A 537 17.16 -19.59 -22.99
C ILE A 537 15.71 -19.64 -23.47
N ALA A 538 15.35 -18.79 -24.43
CA ALA A 538 14.01 -18.79 -25.02
C ALA A 538 13.65 -20.14 -25.60
N LYS A 539 14.53 -20.73 -26.38
CA LYS A 539 14.33 -22.02 -27.08
C LYS A 539 14.27 -23.21 -26.12
N ARG A 540 15.18 -23.26 -25.14
CA ARG A 540 15.30 -24.39 -24.20
C ARG A 540 14.29 -24.36 -23.07
N HIS A 541 13.94 -23.16 -22.56
CA HIS A 541 13.20 -23.02 -21.31
C HIS A 541 11.91 -22.23 -21.46
N LEU A 542 11.95 -21.00 -22.05
CA LEU A 542 10.78 -20.11 -22.01
C LEU A 542 9.69 -20.55 -22.98
N TRP A 543 10.04 -20.93 -24.21
CA TRP A 543 9.08 -21.32 -25.21
C TRP A 543 8.31 -22.59 -24.82
N PRO A 544 8.97 -23.70 -24.42
CA PRO A 544 8.28 -24.89 -23.94
C PRO A 544 7.34 -24.60 -22.74
N LYS A 545 7.82 -23.79 -21.78
CA LYS A 545 7.05 -23.38 -20.62
C LYS A 545 5.78 -22.59 -20.99
N GLN A 546 5.87 -21.70 -22.01
CA GLN A 546 4.71 -20.94 -22.48
C GLN A 546 3.70 -21.82 -23.23
N LEU A 547 4.18 -22.80 -24.01
CA LEU A 547 3.31 -23.78 -24.67
C LEU A 547 2.57 -24.67 -23.65
N GLU A 548 3.27 -25.16 -22.64
CA GLU A 548 2.69 -25.96 -21.56
C GLU A 548 1.62 -25.16 -20.79
N LYS A 549 1.92 -23.92 -20.41
CA LYS A 549 0.96 -23.01 -19.74
C LYS A 549 -0.30 -22.75 -20.56
N ALA A 550 -0.18 -22.76 -21.87
CA ALA A 550 -1.30 -22.53 -22.79
C ALA A 550 -1.99 -23.81 -23.24
N GLY A 551 -1.56 -24.99 -22.80
CA GLY A 551 -2.11 -26.27 -23.18
C GLY A 551 -1.93 -26.60 -24.66
N VAL A 552 -0.93 -26.01 -25.35
CA VAL A 552 -0.70 -26.21 -26.77
C VAL A 552 0.07 -27.51 -27.00
N SER A 553 -0.48 -28.37 -27.88
CA SER A 553 0.14 -29.65 -28.23
C SER A 553 1.51 -29.47 -28.87
N LYS A 554 2.44 -30.37 -28.58
CA LYS A 554 3.76 -30.36 -29.17
C LYS A 554 3.65 -30.47 -30.71
N GLY A 555 4.21 -29.51 -31.43
CA GLY A 555 4.22 -29.51 -32.90
C GLY A 555 3.20 -28.57 -33.56
N SER A 556 2.11 -28.19 -32.89
CA SER A 556 1.09 -27.28 -33.45
C SER A 556 1.58 -25.84 -33.57
N LEU A 557 2.52 -25.43 -32.72
CA LEU A 557 3.06 -24.07 -32.72
C LEU A 557 4.59 -24.08 -32.55
N SER A 558 5.29 -23.43 -33.47
CA SER A 558 6.76 -23.29 -33.45
C SER A 558 7.19 -21.87 -33.76
N ILE A 559 8.40 -21.50 -33.29
CA ILE A 559 9.01 -20.19 -33.58
C ILE A 559 10.40 -20.40 -34.17
N SER A 560 10.74 -19.63 -35.20
CA SER A 560 12.06 -19.72 -35.84
C SER A 560 13.15 -19.00 -35.02
N ASP A 561 14.39 -19.42 -35.14
CA ASP A 561 15.56 -18.78 -34.51
C ASP A 561 15.70 -17.31 -34.97
N SER A 562 15.43 -17.03 -36.23
CA SER A 562 15.40 -15.67 -36.79
C SER A 562 14.29 -14.80 -36.16
N ALA A 563 13.14 -15.38 -35.85
CA ALA A 563 12.08 -14.68 -35.14
C ALA A 563 12.45 -14.45 -33.67
N LEU A 564 13.07 -15.41 -32.98
CA LEU A 564 13.54 -15.23 -31.63
C LEU A 564 14.61 -14.13 -31.56
N LYS A 565 15.57 -14.10 -32.48
CA LYS A 565 16.56 -13.03 -32.56
C LYS A 565 15.91 -11.66 -32.80
N ALA A 566 14.99 -11.56 -33.76
CA ALA A 566 14.25 -10.34 -34.03
C ALA A 566 13.40 -9.90 -32.83
N LEU A 567 12.84 -10.85 -32.07
CA LEU A 567 12.07 -10.58 -30.83
C LEU A 567 12.98 -10.00 -29.75
N VAL A 568 14.16 -10.56 -29.54
CA VAL A 568 15.14 -10.05 -28.57
C VAL A 568 15.59 -8.65 -28.94
N ASP A 569 16.02 -8.46 -30.19
CA ASP A 569 16.60 -7.19 -30.65
C ASP A 569 15.56 -6.06 -30.75
N GLY A 570 14.33 -6.36 -31.20
CA GLY A 570 13.29 -5.36 -31.43
C GLY A 570 12.35 -5.11 -30.26
N TYR A 571 12.18 -6.07 -29.33
CA TYR A 571 11.12 -5.99 -28.30
C TYR A 571 11.57 -6.33 -26.88
N ALA A 572 12.79 -6.82 -26.65
CA ALA A 572 13.24 -7.29 -25.35
C ALA A 572 14.71 -6.98 -25.07
N ARG A 573 15.10 -5.69 -25.18
CA ARG A 573 16.46 -5.20 -24.89
C ARG A 573 16.77 -5.05 -23.40
N GLU A 574 16.08 -5.76 -22.52
CA GLU A 574 16.41 -5.82 -21.08
C GLU A 574 17.69 -6.62 -20.81
N ALA A 575 18.26 -6.44 -19.61
CA ALA A 575 19.42 -7.26 -19.18
C ALA A 575 19.03 -8.74 -18.99
N GLY A 576 17.86 -9.03 -18.46
CA GLY A 576 17.32 -10.37 -18.24
C GLY A 576 16.44 -10.89 -19.38
N VAL A 577 15.50 -11.77 -19.05
CA VAL A 577 14.56 -12.42 -19.98
C VAL A 577 13.09 -12.25 -19.59
N ARG A 578 12.76 -11.33 -18.66
CA ARG A 578 11.39 -11.16 -18.16
C ARG A 578 10.44 -10.59 -19.22
N GLN A 579 10.89 -9.57 -19.96
CA GLN A 579 10.11 -8.99 -21.04
C GLN A 579 10.02 -9.93 -22.23
N LEU A 580 11.12 -10.68 -22.51
CA LEU A 580 11.15 -11.74 -23.50
C LEU A 580 10.09 -12.81 -23.19
N GLU A 581 10.02 -13.30 -21.94
CA GLU A 581 9.00 -14.28 -21.51
C GLU A 581 7.57 -13.72 -21.70
N LYS A 582 7.34 -12.45 -21.32
CA LYS A 582 6.03 -11.79 -21.53
C LYS A 582 5.65 -11.71 -23.00
N ASN A 583 6.60 -11.38 -23.87
CA ASN A 583 6.35 -11.26 -25.31
C ASN A 583 6.10 -12.63 -25.94
N LEU A 584 6.85 -13.67 -25.56
CA LEU A 584 6.58 -15.05 -25.97
C LEU A 584 5.18 -15.48 -25.56
N GLY A 585 4.75 -15.18 -24.32
CA GLY A 585 3.40 -15.45 -23.84
C GLY A 585 2.32 -14.72 -24.66
N LYS A 586 2.59 -13.48 -25.11
CA LYS A 586 1.66 -12.76 -26.03
C LYS A 586 1.55 -13.45 -27.37
N LEU A 587 2.68 -13.88 -27.93
CA LEU A 587 2.71 -14.60 -29.23
C LEU A 587 1.92 -15.92 -29.14
N VAL A 588 2.13 -16.70 -28.07
CA VAL A 588 1.41 -17.95 -27.85
C VAL A 588 -0.09 -17.72 -27.72
N ARG A 589 -0.54 -16.72 -26.91
CA ARG A 589 -1.96 -16.40 -26.78
C ARG A 589 -2.61 -16.02 -28.11
N LYS A 590 -1.93 -15.21 -28.96
CA LYS A 590 -2.46 -14.86 -30.28
C LYS A 590 -2.49 -16.05 -31.25
N ALA A 591 -1.50 -16.94 -31.14
CA ALA A 591 -1.51 -18.17 -31.90
C ALA A 591 -2.63 -19.14 -31.47
N VAL A 592 -2.89 -19.24 -30.16
CA VAL A 592 -3.99 -20.06 -29.62
C VAL A 592 -5.35 -19.62 -30.16
N MET A 593 -5.60 -18.31 -30.29
CA MET A 593 -6.84 -17.83 -30.93
C MET A 593 -7.01 -18.41 -32.32
N LYS A 594 -5.96 -18.44 -33.16
CA LYS A 594 -5.99 -19.06 -34.49
C LYS A 594 -6.14 -20.58 -34.46
N LEU A 595 -5.58 -21.24 -33.46
CA LEU A 595 -5.73 -22.70 -33.25
C LEU A 595 -7.13 -23.09 -32.76
N LEU A 596 -7.85 -22.16 -32.09
CA LEU A 596 -9.26 -22.37 -31.75
C LEU A 596 -10.17 -22.34 -32.99
N ASP A 597 -9.85 -21.48 -33.98
CA ASP A 597 -10.57 -21.42 -35.25
C ASP A 597 -10.27 -22.64 -36.12
N ASP A 598 -9.02 -23.13 -36.14
CA ASP A 598 -8.60 -24.34 -36.84
C ASP A 598 -7.66 -25.21 -35.96
N PRO A 599 -8.19 -26.19 -35.24
CA PRO A 599 -7.41 -27.05 -34.32
C PRO A 599 -6.33 -27.94 -34.99
N LYS A 600 -6.38 -28.10 -36.33
CA LYS A 600 -5.39 -28.87 -37.09
C LYS A 600 -4.29 -28.03 -37.68
N ALA A 601 -4.37 -26.72 -37.57
CA ALA A 601 -3.37 -25.81 -38.11
C ALA A 601 -2.00 -26.02 -37.46
N VAL A 602 -0.94 -25.96 -38.27
CA VAL A 602 0.42 -25.93 -37.80
C VAL A 602 0.98 -24.53 -38.05
N ILE A 603 1.19 -23.78 -36.96
CA ILE A 603 1.62 -22.39 -37.04
C ILE A 603 3.15 -22.31 -36.81
N LYS A 604 3.84 -21.69 -37.78
CA LYS A 604 5.28 -21.40 -37.69
C LYS A 604 5.47 -19.89 -37.67
N LEU A 605 5.90 -19.38 -36.52
CA LEU A 605 6.11 -17.93 -36.35
C LEU A 605 7.48 -17.52 -36.93
N GLY A 606 7.43 -16.62 -37.91
CA GLY A 606 8.60 -15.96 -38.50
C GLY A 606 8.76 -14.49 -38.03
N PRO A 607 9.82 -13.78 -38.46
CA PRO A 607 10.05 -12.38 -38.10
C PRO A 607 8.90 -11.42 -38.47
N LYS A 608 8.20 -11.68 -39.59
CA LYS A 608 7.06 -10.87 -40.04
C LYS A 608 5.84 -11.00 -39.13
N ASP A 609 5.67 -12.15 -38.48
CA ASP A 609 4.53 -12.41 -37.60
C ASP A 609 4.63 -11.65 -36.27
N LEU A 610 5.85 -11.23 -35.92
CA LEU A 610 6.10 -10.44 -34.70
C LEU A 610 5.42 -9.09 -34.78
N GLU A 611 5.54 -8.36 -35.88
CA GLU A 611 4.94 -7.05 -36.05
C GLU A 611 3.40 -7.13 -36.04
N ALA A 612 2.83 -8.14 -36.70
CA ALA A 612 1.39 -8.39 -36.69
C ALA A 612 0.88 -8.73 -35.26
N SER A 613 1.74 -9.37 -34.45
CA SER A 613 1.36 -9.84 -33.10
C SER A 613 1.66 -8.86 -31.98
N LEU A 614 2.78 -8.16 -32.03
CA LEU A 614 3.31 -7.30 -30.96
C LEU A 614 3.26 -5.81 -31.29
N GLY A 615 2.95 -5.45 -32.56
CA GLY A 615 3.07 -4.09 -33.08
C GLY A 615 4.49 -3.80 -33.60
N LYS A 616 4.72 -2.55 -33.98
CA LYS A 616 6.03 -2.12 -34.48
C LYS A 616 7.13 -2.32 -33.40
N PRO A 617 8.36 -2.67 -33.81
CA PRO A 617 9.47 -2.81 -32.87
C PRO A 617 9.66 -1.54 -32.03
N VAL A 618 9.76 -1.74 -30.73
CA VAL A 618 10.01 -0.65 -29.75
C VAL A 618 11.41 -0.10 -29.93
N PHE A 619 12.37 -1.01 -30.19
CA PHE A 619 13.76 -0.66 -30.40
C PHE A 619 14.09 -0.76 -31.89
N ARG A 620 14.40 0.37 -32.48
CA ARG A 620 14.93 0.43 -33.86
C ARG A 620 16.45 0.42 -33.81
N ASN A 621 17.09 0.04 -34.91
CA ASN A 621 18.53 0.23 -35.05
C ASN A 621 18.80 1.74 -35.04
N GLU A 622 19.44 2.23 -34.01
CA GLU A 622 19.92 3.58 -33.91
C GLU A 622 21.04 3.75 -34.94
N GLN A 623 20.94 4.80 -35.75
CA GLN A 623 22.06 5.16 -36.65
C GLN A 623 23.19 5.66 -35.76
N VAL A 624 24.36 5.07 -35.92
CA VAL A 624 25.56 5.59 -35.26
C VAL A 624 25.82 7.00 -35.81
N LEU A 625 25.64 7.99 -34.94
CA LEU A 625 25.94 9.37 -35.30
C LEU A 625 27.43 9.51 -35.52
N ALA A 626 27.81 10.24 -36.57
CA ALA A 626 29.22 10.45 -36.92
C ALA A 626 29.41 11.86 -37.47
N GLY A 627 30.47 12.50 -37.06
CA GLY A 627 30.83 13.87 -37.51
C GLY A 627 31.90 14.46 -36.62
N VAL A 628 32.24 15.70 -36.94
CA VAL A 628 33.12 16.50 -36.07
C VAL A 628 32.38 16.78 -34.75
N GLY A 629 33.03 16.56 -33.63
CA GLY A 629 32.46 16.73 -32.31
C GLY A 629 31.52 15.62 -31.86
N VAL A 630 31.37 14.52 -32.62
CA VAL A 630 30.50 13.40 -32.29
C VAL A 630 31.28 12.15 -31.95
N ILE A 631 31.14 11.63 -30.72
CA ILE A 631 31.82 10.46 -30.21
C ILE A 631 30.86 9.47 -29.60
N THR A 632 31.07 8.18 -29.82
CA THR A 632 30.26 7.14 -29.18
C THR A 632 30.91 6.66 -27.88
N GLY A 633 30.25 6.92 -26.77
CA GLY A 633 30.58 6.37 -25.46
C GLY A 633 29.86 5.05 -25.17
N LEU A 634 30.27 4.40 -24.10
CA LEU A 634 29.64 3.19 -23.55
C LEU A 634 29.19 3.48 -22.14
N ALA A 635 27.89 3.24 -21.87
CA ALA A 635 27.27 3.40 -20.59
C ALA A 635 26.75 2.08 -20.05
N TRP A 636 26.61 2.00 -18.73
CA TRP A 636 25.87 0.95 -18.05
C TRP A 636 24.56 1.53 -17.52
N THR A 637 23.49 0.80 -17.68
CA THR A 637 22.15 1.16 -17.21
C THR A 637 21.50 -0.02 -16.48
N SER A 638 20.44 0.21 -15.75
CA SER A 638 19.64 -0.85 -15.10
C SER A 638 19.06 -1.87 -16.10
N MET A 639 19.00 -1.50 -17.39
CA MET A 639 18.57 -2.40 -18.47
C MET A 639 19.75 -3.11 -19.16
N GLY A 640 20.97 -2.92 -18.68
CA GLY A 640 22.21 -3.46 -19.28
C GLY A 640 23.06 -2.37 -19.91
N GLY A 641 24.01 -2.75 -20.76
CA GLY A 641 24.86 -1.78 -21.44
C GLY A 641 24.14 -1.05 -22.56
N ALA A 642 24.51 0.20 -22.78
CA ALA A 642 24.02 1.06 -23.86
C ALA A 642 25.18 1.84 -24.50
N THR A 643 25.02 2.20 -25.78
CA THR A 643 25.86 3.21 -26.42
C THR A 643 25.35 4.61 -26.05
N LEU A 644 26.28 5.51 -25.83
CA LEU A 644 25.99 6.88 -25.40
C LEU A 644 26.66 7.84 -26.40
N PRO A 645 25.92 8.31 -27.43
CA PRO A 645 26.45 9.33 -28.30
C PRO A 645 26.65 10.63 -27.53
N ILE A 646 27.78 11.29 -27.73
CA ILE A 646 28.09 12.60 -27.15
C ILE A 646 28.37 13.56 -28.29
N GLU A 647 27.71 14.69 -28.30
CA GLU A 647 27.79 15.72 -29.33
C GLU A 647 28.36 17.02 -28.75
N ALA A 648 29.36 17.57 -29.33
CA ALA A 648 29.90 18.89 -29.03
C ALA A 648 29.76 19.79 -30.23
N THR A 649 29.26 21.00 -30.03
CA THR A 649 29.13 22.00 -31.08
C THR A 649 29.54 23.39 -30.59
N ARG A 650 30.05 24.21 -31.48
CA ARG A 650 30.31 25.63 -31.22
C ARG A 650 29.08 26.45 -31.63
N ILE A 651 28.49 27.16 -30.70
CA ILE A 651 27.30 27.98 -30.94
C ILE A 651 27.69 29.31 -31.60
N HIS A 652 28.71 29.99 -31.05
CA HIS A 652 29.23 31.23 -31.55
C HIS A 652 30.67 31.50 -31.02
N THR A 653 31.31 32.58 -31.53
CA THR A 653 32.65 32.99 -31.15
C THR A 653 32.71 34.38 -30.49
N LEU A 654 31.60 34.81 -29.90
CA LEU A 654 31.51 36.16 -29.29
C LEU A 654 32.01 36.21 -27.85
N ASN A 655 31.87 35.12 -27.12
CA ASN A 655 32.33 35.00 -25.76
C ASN A 655 32.60 33.57 -25.38
N ARG A 656 33.45 33.34 -24.38
CA ARG A 656 33.70 32.05 -23.78
C ARG A 656 32.49 31.55 -23.03
N GLY A 657 32.16 30.29 -23.20
CA GLY A 657 31.11 29.63 -22.45
C GLY A 657 31.03 28.14 -22.67
N PHE A 658 30.44 27.45 -21.70
CA PHE A 658 30.22 26.00 -21.75
C PHE A 658 28.81 25.67 -21.30
N LYS A 659 28.02 25.05 -22.17
CA LYS A 659 26.65 24.64 -21.90
C LYS A 659 26.51 23.13 -21.93
N LEU A 660 25.82 22.57 -20.95
CA LEU A 660 25.55 21.14 -20.83
C LEU A 660 24.05 20.86 -20.95
N THR A 661 23.68 19.84 -21.74
CA THR A 661 22.29 19.37 -21.85
C THR A 661 22.24 17.86 -21.99
N GLY A 662 21.10 17.20 -21.63
CA GLY A 662 20.89 15.76 -21.75
C GLY A 662 20.44 15.08 -20.47
N GLN A 663 19.89 15.83 -19.50
CA GLN A 663 19.51 15.32 -18.17
C GLN A 663 20.67 14.60 -17.44
N LEU A 664 21.78 15.33 -17.34
CA LEU A 664 22.99 14.85 -16.67
C LEU A 664 22.83 15.00 -15.16
N GLY A 665 23.16 13.95 -14.42
CA GLY A 665 23.34 14.00 -12.97
C GLY A 665 24.58 14.80 -12.57
N ASP A 666 24.77 15.03 -11.28
CA ASP A 666 25.81 15.95 -10.80
C ASP A 666 27.21 15.41 -11.05
N VAL A 667 27.43 14.10 -10.86
CA VAL A 667 28.72 13.45 -11.17
C VAL A 667 29.08 13.54 -12.65
N MET A 668 28.09 13.40 -13.53
CA MET A 668 28.34 13.49 -14.98
C MET A 668 28.57 14.95 -15.44
N LYS A 669 27.95 15.96 -14.79
CA LYS A 669 28.24 17.38 -15.02
C LYS A 669 29.67 17.71 -14.61
N GLU A 670 30.10 17.30 -13.43
CA GLU A 670 31.47 17.43 -12.95
C GLU A 670 32.48 16.80 -13.91
N SER A 671 32.19 15.59 -14.39
CA SER A 671 33.00 14.92 -15.37
C SER A 671 33.14 15.69 -16.69
N ALA A 672 32.05 16.37 -17.12
CA ALA A 672 32.09 17.21 -18.33
C ALA A 672 32.91 18.48 -18.10
N GLU A 673 32.86 19.07 -16.94
CA GLU A 673 33.65 20.26 -16.56
C GLU A 673 35.16 19.90 -16.47
N ILE A 674 35.49 18.72 -15.92
CA ILE A 674 36.84 18.18 -15.89
C ILE A 674 37.33 17.98 -17.31
N ALA A 675 36.54 17.37 -18.18
CA ALA A 675 36.90 17.16 -19.59
C ALA A 675 37.15 18.47 -20.34
N TYR A 676 36.29 19.48 -20.14
CA TYR A 676 36.43 20.80 -20.73
C TYR A 676 37.72 21.49 -20.24
N SER A 677 37.97 21.46 -18.93
CA SER A 677 39.16 22.06 -18.32
C SER A 677 40.44 21.44 -18.82
N TYR A 678 40.48 20.09 -18.89
CA TYR A 678 41.62 19.34 -19.37
C TYR A 678 41.93 19.64 -20.84
N VAL A 679 40.94 19.54 -21.73
CA VAL A 679 41.14 19.77 -23.16
C VAL A 679 41.53 21.22 -23.42
N SER A 680 40.89 22.17 -22.76
CA SER A 680 41.23 23.60 -22.90
C SER A 680 42.69 23.89 -22.54
N SER A 681 43.18 23.33 -21.44
CA SER A 681 44.55 23.56 -20.95
C SER A 681 45.63 22.86 -21.79
N HIS A 682 45.27 21.76 -22.47
CA HIS A 682 46.23 20.92 -23.20
C HIS A 682 46.02 20.93 -24.73
N LEU A 683 45.14 21.81 -25.25
CA LEU A 683 44.75 21.81 -26.65
C LEU A 683 45.92 21.95 -27.63
N LYS A 684 46.91 22.76 -27.29
CA LYS A 684 48.15 22.96 -28.09
C LYS A 684 48.92 21.64 -28.26
N SER A 685 49.00 20.82 -27.22
CA SER A 685 49.71 19.53 -27.26
C SER A 685 49.03 18.51 -28.16
N TYR A 686 47.74 18.69 -28.43
CA TYR A 686 46.95 17.87 -29.34
C TYR A 686 46.80 18.47 -30.75
N GLY A 687 47.56 19.55 -31.09
CA GLY A 687 47.53 20.17 -32.41
C GLY A 687 46.29 20.99 -32.73
N GLY A 688 45.57 21.44 -31.72
CA GLY A 688 44.46 22.38 -31.87
C GLY A 688 44.89 23.83 -31.66
N ASP A 689 44.05 24.80 -32.07
CA ASP A 689 44.26 26.22 -31.82
C ASP A 689 44.10 26.54 -30.34
N PRO A 690 45.13 27.00 -29.62
CA PRO A 690 45.08 27.33 -28.21
C PRO A 690 43.99 28.34 -27.85
N LYS A 691 43.59 29.24 -28.75
CA LYS A 691 42.56 30.27 -28.52
C LYS A 691 41.14 29.78 -28.71
N PHE A 692 40.93 28.54 -29.22
CA PHE A 692 39.61 28.02 -29.55
C PHE A 692 38.63 28.16 -28.37
N PHE A 693 39.00 27.69 -27.19
CA PHE A 693 38.12 27.72 -26.01
C PHE A 693 38.04 29.12 -25.34
N ASP A 694 38.95 30.03 -25.66
CA ASP A 694 38.88 31.41 -25.15
C ASP A 694 37.81 32.19 -25.87
N GLU A 695 37.55 31.88 -27.13
CA GLU A 695 36.61 32.62 -27.99
C GLU A 695 35.29 31.83 -28.21
N ALA A 696 35.27 30.53 -27.99
CA ALA A 696 34.11 29.69 -28.34
C ALA A 696 33.12 29.54 -27.20
N PHE A 697 31.83 29.70 -27.52
CA PHE A 697 30.76 29.17 -26.70
C PHE A 697 30.42 27.75 -27.14
N VAL A 698 30.78 26.79 -26.32
CA VAL A 698 30.67 25.34 -26.63
C VAL A 698 29.42 24.77 -25.96
N HIS A 699 28.63 24.03 -26.72
CA HIS A 699 27.53 23.26 -26.21
C HIS A 699 27.83 21.75 -26.34
N LEU A 700 27.85 21.07 -25.20
CA LEU A 700 27.99 19.61 -25.15
C LEU A 700 26.63 19.01 -24.81
N HIS A 701 26.16 18.13 -25.66
CA HIS A 701 24.89 17.46 -25.55
C HIS A 701 25.02 15.95 -25.49
N VAL A 702 24.27 15.32 -24.58
CA VAL A 702 24.13 13.87 -24.51
C VAL A 702 22.69 13.54 -24.86
N PRO A 703 22.42 13.04 -26.08
CA PRO A 703 21.07 12.69 -26.55
C PRO A 703 20.31 11.72 -25.65
N GLU A 704 19.00 11.51 -25.95
CA GLU A 704 18.07 10.72 -25.14
C GLU A 704 17.69 11.41 -23.82
N GLY A 705 17.21 12.64 -23.89
CA GLY A 705 16.80 13.45 -22.74
C GLY A 705 15.65 12.91 -21.88
N ALA A 706 15.01 11.81 -22.26
CA ALA A 706 13.99 11.13 -21.46
C ALA A 706 14.57 10.26 -20.34
N THR A 707 15.87 9.92 -20.39
CA THR A 707 16.51 9.06 -19.41
C THR A 707 17.58 9.83 -18.64
N PRO A 708 17.47 9.96 -17.31
CA PRO A 708 18.55 10.54 -16.49
C PRO A 708 19.84 9.73 -16.63
N LYS A 709 20.96 10.45 -16.74
CA LYS A 709 22.29 9.86 -16.91
C LYS A 709 23.23 10.41 -15.85
N ASP A 710 23.95 9.52 -15.18
CA ASP A 710 24.94 9.93 -14.19
C ASP A 710 26.16 9.00 -14.19
N GLY A 711 27.25 9.49 -13.64
CA GLY A 711 28.50 8.75 -13.47
C GLY A 711 29.71 9.34 -14.21
N PRO A 712 30.94 9.06 -13.75
CA PRO A 712 32.18 9.68 -14.25
C PRO A 712 32.71 9.02 -15.52
N SER A 713 32.18 7.84 -15.92
CA SER A 713 32.77 6.99 -16.98
C SER A 713 32.67 7.53 -18.40
N ALA A 714 32.01 8.67 -18.59
CA ALA A 714 31.91 9.35 -19.89
C ALA A 714 32.98 10.45 -20.09
N GLY A 715 33.80 10.73 -19.11
CA GLY A 715 34.80 11.82 -19.15
C GLY A 715 35.74 11.76 -20.34
N VAL A 716 36.28 10.58 -20.62
CA VAL A 716 37.16 10.36 -21.81
C VAL A 716 36.40 10.64 -23.11
N THR A 717 35.13 10.21 -23.20
CA THR A 717 34.28 10.42 -24.38
C THR A 717 33.98 11.91 -24.60
N MET A 718 33.64 12.63 -23.52
CA MET A 718 33.37 14.07 -23.54
C MET A 718 34.61 14.87 -23.96
N ALA A 719 35.76 14.55 -23.39
CA ALA A 719 37.04 15.15 -23.79
C ALA A 719 37.38 14.90 -25.27
N SER A 720 37.09 13.69 -25.75
CA SER A 720 37.32 13.36 -27.18
C SER A 720 36.39 14.12 -28.10
N ALA A 721 35.14 14.34 -27.71
CA ALA A 721 34.16 15.17 -28.46
C ALA A 721 34.59 16.64 -28.51
N LEU A 722 35.07 17.18 -27.40
CA LEU A 722 35.60 18.55 -27.29
C LEU A 722 36.87 18.70 -28.13
N LEU A 723 37.77 17.71 -28.11
CA LEU A 723 39.01 17.73 -28.89
C LEU A 723 38.71 17.64 -30.41
N SER A 724 37.80 16.76 -30.83
CA SER A 724 37.36 16.66 -32.22
C SER A 724 36.79 17.99 -32.72
N LEU A 725 35.94 18.63 -31.91
CA LEU A 725 35.39 19.96 -32.23
C LEU A 725 36.48 21.01 -32.37
N ALA A 726 37.39 21.11 -31.39
CA ALA A 726 38.46 22.12 -31.39
C ALA A 726 39.49 21.97 -32.54
N ARG A 727 39.73 20.72 -32.96
CA ARG A 727 40.58 20.44 -34.12
C ARG A 727 39.84 20.47 -35.46
N ASN A 728 38.49 20.63 -35.43
CA ASN A 728 37.64 20.48 -36.60
C ASN A 728 37.95 19.20 -37.42
N GLN A 729 38.23 18.11 -36.70
CA GLN A 729 38.58 16.81 -37.26
C GLN A 729 37.64 15.75 -36.78
N PRO A 730 36.97 14.98 -37.68
CA PRO A 730 36.12 13.90 -37.27
C PRO A 730 36.97 12.74 -36.68
N PRO A 731 36.47 12.04 -35.64
CA PRO A 731 37.17 10.88 -35.07
C PRO A 731 37.12 9.69 -36.01
N LYS A 732 37.98 8.70 -35.75
CA LYS A 732 37.94 7.41 -36.40
C LYS A 732 36.57 6.76 -36.23
N LYS A 733 35.92 6.34 -37.33
CA LYS A 733 34.60 5.69 -37.32
C LYS A 733 34.66 4.28 -36.75
N GLY A 734 33.57 3.86 -36.08
CA GLY A 734 33.44 2.48 -35.57
C GLY A 734 34.21 2.23 -34.26
N VAL A 735 34.61 3.27 -33.57
CA VAL A 735 35.24 3.20 -32.25
C VAL A 735 34.25 3.65 -31.18
N ALA A 736 34.16 2.88 -30.08
CA ALA A 736 33.49 3.30 -28.89
C ALA A 736 34.43 3.30 -27.68
N MET A 737 34.14 4.13 -26.70
CA MET A 737 35.04 4.28 -25.56
C MET A 737 34.33 4.49 -24.24
N THR A 738 35.04 4.27 -23.15
CA THR A 738 34.63 4.60 -21.80
C THR A 738 35.87 4.81 -20.93
N GLY A 739 35.76 5.67 -19.95
CA GLY A 739 36.87 5.95 -19.03
C GLY A 739 36.54 7.23 -18.23
N GLU A 740 36.92 7.25 -16.97
CA GLU A 740 36.93 8.45 -16.17
C GLU A 740 38.21 9.23 -16.45
N LEU A 741 38.09 10.54 -16.58
CA LEU A 741 39.20 11.44 -16.87
C LEU A 741 39.54 12.31 -15.67
N THR A 742 40.83 12.41 -15.33
CA THR A 742 41.29 13.36 -14.32
C THR A 742 41.78 14.68 -14.95
N LEU A 743 41.90 15.75 -14.16
CA LEU A 743 42.46 17.04 -14.58
C LEU A 743 43.94 16.93 -15.06
N THR A 744 44.63 15.86 -14.69
CA THR A 744 46.01 15.59 -15.12
C THR A 744 46.10 14.65 -16.33
N GLY A 745 44.94 14.29 -16.90
CA GLY A 745 44.84 13.47 -18.11
C GLY A 745 45.05 11.96 -17.91
N HIS A 746 44.97 11.49 -16.66
CA HIS A 746 44.92 10.05 -16.40
C HIS A 746 43.54 9.48 -16.69
N VAL A 747 43.53 8.25 -17.21
CA VAL A 747 42.30 7.49 -17.46
C VAL A 747 42.13 6.48 -16.35
N LEU A 748 41.08 6.68 -15.51
CA LEU A 748 40.79 5.84 -14.35
C LEU A 748 39.86 4.67 -14.71
N PRO A 749 39.88 3.58 -13.91
CA PRO A 749 39.05 2.41 -14.13
C PRO A 749 37.56 2.71 -13.99
N ILE A 750 36.75 1.90 -14.66
CA ILE A 750 35.28 2.02 -14.67
C ILE A 750 34.64 0.67 -14.37
N GLY A 751 33.38 0.72 -13.92
CA GLY A 751 32.52 -0.45 -13.72
C GLY A 751 31.77 -0.89 -14.98
N GLY A 752 31.26 -2.14 -14.97
CA GLY A 752 30.36 -2.65 -15.99
C GLY A 752 31.04 -2.90 -17.36
N VAL A 753 32.29 -3.35 -17.38
CA VAL A 753 33.05 -3.64 -18.61
C VAL A 753 32.32 -4.66 -19.49
N ARG A 754 31.77 -5.74 -18.90
CA ARG A 754 31.02 -6.78 -19.62
C ARG A 754 29.79 -6.20 -20.34
N GLU A 755 28.96 -5.42 -19.63
CA GLU A 755 27.74 -4.81 -20.17
C GLU A 755 28.09 -3.80 -21.30
N LYS A 756 29.18 -3.04 -21.14
CA LYS A 756 29.67 -2.08 -22.12
C LYS A 756 30.15 -2.78 -23.39
N VAL A 757 30.86 -3.90 -23.25
CA VAL A 757 31.29 -4.73 -24.38
C VAL A 757 30.09 -5.33 -25.12
N ILE A 758 29.07 -5.81 -24.37
CA ILE A 758 27.84 -6.32 -24.96
C ILE A 758 27.11 -5.22 -25.75
N ALA A 759 27.05 -3.97 -25.21
CA ALA A 759 26.46 -2.85 -25.92
C ALA A 759 27.16 -2.52 -27.22
N ALA A 760 28.48 -2.49 -27.20
CA ALA A 760 29.29 -2.27 -28.40
C ALA A 760 29.06 -3.34 -29.48
N ARG A 761 29.09 -4.62 -29.11
CA ARG A 761 28.80 -5.74 -30.03
C ARG A 761 27.41 -5.62 -30.67
N ARG A 762 26.39 -5.24 -29.85
CA ARG A 762 25.04 -5.07 -30.35
C ARG A 762 24.91 -3.99 -31.42
N GLN A 763 25.70 -2.91 -31.29
CA GLN A 763 25.80 -1.84 -32.31
C GLN A 763 26.80 -2.14 -33.40
N LYS A 764 27.39 -3.36 -33.42
CA LYS A 764 28.45 -3.79 -34.38
C LYS A 764 29.68 -2.90 -34.32
N ILE A 765 30.01 -2.37 -33.15
CA ILE A 765 31.25 -1.63 -32.91
C ILE A 765 32.22 -2.65 -32.32
N PHE A 766 33.31 -2.91 -33.06
CA PHE A 766 34.30 -3.92 -32.72
C PHE A 766 35.68 -3.35 -32.35
N GLU A 767 35.76 -2.02 -32.27
CA GLU A 767 37.00 -1.35 -31.83
C GLU A 767 36.65 -0.50 -30.59
N LEU A 768 37.30 -0.81 -29.45
CA LEU A 768 37.02 -0.21 -28.17
C LEU A 768 38.25 0.45 -27.58
N ILE A 769 38.04 1.56 -26.85
CA ILE A 769 39.05 2.15 -25.99
C ILE A 769 38.57 2.00 -24.53
N LEU A 770 39.37 1.29 -23.72
CA LEU A 770 39.13 1.02 -22.32
C LEU A 770 40.28 1.52 -21.45
N PRO A 771 40.07 1.84 -20.16
CA PRO A 771 41.16 2.13 -19.25
C PRO A 771 42.13 0.93 -19.11
N GLU A 772 43.40 1.20 -19.00
CA GLU A 772 44.42 0.14 -18.77
C GLU A 772 44.12 -0.68 -17.51
N ALA A 773 43.67 -0.04 -16.45
CA ALA A 773 43.32 -0.69 -15.20
C ALA A 773 42.17 -1.70 -15.34
N ASN A 774 41.36 -1.62 -16.40
CA ASN A 774 40.32 -2.59 -16.71
C ASN A 774 40.75 -3.72 -17.63
N ARG A 775 42.06 -3.87 -17.93
CA ARG A 775 42.59 -4.96 -18.75
C ARG A 775 42.19 -6.32 -18.19
N GLY A 776 42.40 -6.56 -16.88
CA GLY A 776 42.02 -7.81 -16.23
C GLY A 776 40.51 -8.10 -16.38
N ASN A 777 39.64 -7.09 -16.15
CA ASN A 777 38.19 -7.26 -16.31
C ASN A 777 37.79 -7.64 -17.76
N PHE A 778 38.52 -7.15 -18.77
CA PHE A 778 38.25 -7.53 -20.16
C PHE A 778 38.79 -8.93 -20.47
N GLU A 779 39.97 -9.28 -19.95
CA GLU A 779 40.61 -10.59 -20.16
C GLU A 779 39.83 -11.73 -19.51
N GLU A 780 39.19 -11.48 -18.37
CA GLU A 780 38.28 -12.41 -17.69
C GLU A 780 36.94 -12.63 -18.41
N LEU A 781 36.61 -11.82 -19.43
CA LEU A 781 35.37 -12.05 -20.19
C LEU A 781 35.46 -13.36 -20.99
N PRO A 782 34.32 -14.07 -21.13
CA PRO A 782 34.22 -15.25 -21.97
C PRO A 782 34.70 -14.98 -23.41
N GLU A 783 35.37 -15.95 -24.02
CA GLU A 783 35.96 -15.82 -25.36
C GLU A 783 34.98 -15.34 -26.42
N TYR A 784 33.74 -15.84 -26.40
CA TYR A 784 32.70 -15.42 -27.35
C TYR A 784 32.34 -13.93 -27.26
N LEU A 785 32.62 -13.26 -26.15
CA LEU A 785 32.47 -11.81 -26.01
C LEU A 785 33.65 -11.03 -26.56
N LYS A 786 34.84 -11.60 -26.52
CA LYS A 786 36.09 -10.98 -26.98
C LYS A 786 36.32 -11.18 -28.47
N GLU A 787 35.78 -12.24 -29.03
CA GLU A 787 35.98 -12.62 -30.43
C GLU A 787 35.61 -11.47 -31.38
N GLY A 788 36.56 -11.06 -32.22
CA GLY A 788 36.42 -10.00 -33.21
C GLY A 788 36.51 -8.57 -32.64
N ILE A 789 36.76 -8.41 -31.34
CA ILE A 789 36.90 -7.08 -30.72
C ILE A 789 38.39 -6.73 -30.60
N THR A 790 38.74 -5.53 -31.06
CA THR A 790 40.05 -4.92 -30.86
C THR A 790 39.96 -3.90 -29.72
N VAL A 791 40.77 -4.09 -28.68
CA VAL A 791 40.76 -3.17 -27.53
C VAL A 791 42.05 -2.40 -27.44
N HIS A 792 41.95 -1.08 -27.37
CA HIS A 792 43.04 -0.17 -27.06
C HIS A 792 42.97 0.21 -25.58
N PHE A 793 43.96 -0.19 -24.81
CA PHE A 793 44.03 0.16 -23.39
C PHE A 793 44.76 1.47 -23.20
N ALA A 794 44.11 2.44 -22.56
CA ALA A 794 44.65 3.78 -22.38
C ALA A 794 44.98 4.06 -20.89
N LYS A 795 46.18 4.56 -20.63
CA LYS A 795 46.60 5.08 -19.31
C LYS A 795 46.37 6.57 -19.19
N ARG A 796 46.57 7.27 -20.33
CA ARG A 796 46.41 8.70 -20.44
C ARG A 796 45.51 9.07 -21.62
N PHE A 797 44.89 10.23 -21.57
CA PHE A 797 44.09 10.75 -22.68
C PHE A 797 44.88 10.87 -23.99
N ALA A 798 46.19 11.07 -23.92
CA ALA A 798 47.05 11.08 -25.09
C ALA A 798 47.00 9.75 -25.87
N ASP A 799 46.82 8.59 -25.18
CA ASP A 799 46.68 7.30 -25.81
C ASP A 799 45.35 7.20 -26.57
N VAL A 800 44.29 7.77 -26.00
CA VAL A 800 42.95 7.86 -26.62
C VAL A 800 43.03 8.73 -27.88
N ALA A 801 43.66 9.90 -27.79
CA ALA A 801 43.77 10.84 -28.91
C ALA A 801 44.53 10.21 -30.09
N LYS A 802 45.57 9.41 -29.85
CA LYS A 802 46.33 8.71 -30.89
C LYS A 802 45.51 7.65 -31.65
N VAL A 803 44.54 7.05 -31.00
CA VAL A 803 43.68 6.03 -31.65
C VAL A 803 42.57 6.70 -32.46
N LEU A 804 42.11 7.89 -32.02
CA LEU A 804 40.97 8.57 -32.65
C LEU A 804 41.34 9.49 -33.78
N PHE A 805 42.52 10.12 -33.71
CA PHE A 805 43.00 11.16 -34.61
C PHE A 805 44.41 10.85 -35.14
#